data_adfa7d54a43b0a0a0f01215b346c0c69
#
_entry.id   adfa7d54a43b0a0a0f01215b346c0c69
#
_cell.length_a   1.000
_cell.length_b   1.000
_cell.length_c   1.000
_cell.angle_alpha   90.00
_cell.angle_beta   90.00
_cell.angle_gamma   90.00
#
_symmetry.space_group_name_H-M   'P 1'
#
loop_
_entity.id
_entity.type
_entity.pdbx_description
1 polymer ?
#
loop_
_entity_poly.entity_id
_entity_poly.type
_entity_poly.pdbx_seq_one_letter_code
_entity_poly.pdbx_strand_id
1 'polypeptide(L)'
;MCSPEEATLLRLEEVFLATLARISSLVLQPLLKAAPEPSDPRGRECLRLLQQLHRSFQQLWEVTEESLHSLRERLCPLDSTGLESLLLLRSADHVVQVHVEYIESYTNCMVVQAFQKAAKRRRVIQALLLTREYWRDQQKALRQLLSGVGSEGPVGTALVQSLCQPLSHHVQQYVLLLLSLRDTIGKHHPTWELVVHAATLFENLQSFMRQALDQALATQALWHTLSSRQRDVLCTPARRLLQDSQDIPVTVTPLRAERVLLFDDALVLLQGHNISTFDLKLMWVDPAQDRCTFHLLTPEEEFSLCTNDPQGQVVWQWKMTQAVCQALRGKKGFPVLGAGLEPSEPPTCRCVAYTFCAEGRLCQATYEGEWCWGRPHGRGTLKWPDGRHHVGEFCQGLEHGFGIHLVPQASEDKFDCYKCHWWKGSMCGYGICEYSTDEVYKGYFWEGLRHGFGVLESAPQAPQLCKYTGHWERGQRSGYGIEEDGDRGERYIGMWQADQRHGTGVLVTQAGICYQGTFQADKIVGPGILLSEDDSLYEGTFTRHLTLVGKGKVTFPNGFTLEGSFGSGAGRGLHTQGVLDTAALPPDPSSTRRRQLGLGAFPMESRWQGVYGPFQDFVRAGCPGDLQEALLGFHVQNSRELRKSQEYLCCERTQPEDGVGKIEDILDDLLLNREPKALQQCLRKALSNALHPLGKLLRMLMLTFQATYAGIGANKHLQGLAQEEVKQHAQELWAAYRGLLQVALQRKGQAPEKGEDVETRDLQVHALVLPLVLPSFYSELFTLYLLLHEREDSLYSQGIINLSLFPDTKLLEFLDVQKHLWPLKDIKLSTNQRYSLVRDKCFLSATECLQKIITTVDPQEKLEVLERTYGEIETTVSRVLGQEHKLPMDDLLPLLIYVVSRAQIQHLGAEIHLIRDMMNPIHTGGLYDFLLTALESCYEHIQKEDMRLHLLPIRWDSREHS
;
A
#
# COMPACT_ATOMS: atom_id res chain seq x y z
N MET A 1 58.30 31.44 15.23
CA MET A 1 59.23 30.29 15.36
C MET A 1 58.37 29.04 15.08
N CYS A 2 58.80 28.24 14.13
CA CYS A 2 58.11 26.99 13.79
C CYS A 2 58.17 26.04 15.01
N SER A 3 57.06 25.44 15.40
CA SER A 3 57.10 24.39 16.42
C SER A 3 57.85 23.16 15.89
N PRO A 4 58.52 22.37 16.75
CA PRO A 4 59.17 21.15 16.30
C PRO A 4 58.21 20.18 15.60
N GLU A 5 56.94 20.18 15.98
CA GLU A 5 55.88 19.35 15.38
C GLU A 5 55.55 19.82 13.96
N GLU A 6 55.43 21.14 13.71
CA GLU A 6 55.17 21.72 12.39
C GLU A 6 56.32 21.45 11.41
N ALA A 7 57.56 21.55 11.87
CA ALA A 7 58.74 21.20 11.07
C ALA A 7 58.76 19.69 10.72
N THR A 8 58.30 18.85 11.64
CA THR A 8 58.19 17.41 11.43
C THR A 8 57.08 17.10 10.43
N LEU A 9 55.90 17.73 10.51
CA LEU A 9 54.81 17.58 9.58
C LEU A 9 55.23 18.04 8.17
N LEU A 10 55.93 19.18 8.05
CA LEU A 10 56.42 19.65 6.74
C LEU A 10 57.30 18.63 6.04
N ARG A 11 58.28 18.08 6.76
CA ARG A 11 59.16 17.04 6.22
C ARG A 11 58.41 15.79 5.84
N LEU A 12 57.44 15.40 6.62
CA LEU A 12 56.62 14.22 6.40
C LEU A 12 55.80 14.36 5.12
N GLU A 13 55.18 15.52 4.90
CA GLU A 13 54.41 15.80 3.65
C GLU A 13 55.31 15.86 2.43
N GLU A 14 56.49 16.53 2.54
CA GLU A 14 57.44 16.60 1.41
C GLU A 14 57.98 15.21 1.01
N VAL A 15 58.34 14.35 1.97
CA VAL A 15 58.80 12.99 1.71
C VAL A 15 57.66 12.13 1.14
N PHE A 16 56.46 12.29 1.64
CA PHE A 16 55.32 11.53 1.16
C PHE A 16 54.93 11.92 -0.28
N LEU A 17 54.85 13.21 -0.60
CA LEU A 17 54.58 13.72 -1.94
C LEU A 17 55.64 13.23 -2.95
N ALA A 18 56.91 13.29 -2.56
CA ALA A 18 58.00 12.73 -3.41
C ALA A 18 57.84 11.21 -3.63
N THR A 19 57.37 10.49 -2.63
CA THR A 19 57.09 9.07 -2.72
C THR A 19 55.91 8.78 -3.62
N LEU A 20 54.81 9.54 -3.53
CA LEU A 20 53.65 9.46 -4.43
C LEU A 20 54.09 9.74 -5.88
N ALA A 21 54.95 10.75 -6.13
CA ALA A 21 55.48 11.05 -7.46
C ALA A 21 56.23 9.83 -8.08
N ARG A 22 57.02 9.16 -7.27
CA ARG A 22 57.76 7.96 -7.68
C ARG A 22 56.79 6.78 -7.99
N ILE A 23 55.81 6.54 -7.15
CA ILE A 23 54.81 5.51 -7.34
C ILE A 23 54.02 5.78 -8.62
N SER A 24 53.56 7.01 -8.83
CA SER A 24 52.86 7.41 -10.05
C SER A 24 53.64 7.13 -11.32
N SER A 25 54.88 7.61 -11.35
CA SER A 25 55.73 7.54 -12.53
C SER A 25 56.26 6.13 -12.83
N LEU A 26 56.63 5.39 -11.76
CA LEU A 26 57.28 4.09 -11.88
C LEU A 26 56.28 2.89 -11.93
N VAL A 27 55.10 3.03 -11.37
CA VAL A 27 54.15 1.92 -11.21
C VAL A 27 52.82 2.21 -11.91
N LEU A 28 52.12 3.25 -11.53
CA LEU A 28 50.72 3.43 -11.97
C LEU A 28 50.60 3.83 -13.46
N GLN A 29 51.36 4.83 -13.92
CA GLN A 29 51.30 5.29 -15.29
C GLN A 29 51.74 4.21 -16.31
N PRO A 30 52.86 3.45 -16.08
CA PRO A 30 53.19 2.32 -16.93
C PRO A 30 52.12 1.24 -16.97
N LEU A 31 51.50 0.90 -15.84
CA LEU A 31 50.42 -0.10 -15.81
C LEU A 31 49.19 0.34 -16.61
N LEU A 32 48.82 1.61 -16.59
CA LEU A 32 47.68 2.16 -17.34
C LEU A 32 47.98 2.28 -18.84
N LYS A 33 49.21 2.72 -19.23
CA LYS A 33 49.62 2.85 -20.64
C LYS A 33 49.77 1.50 -21.33
N ALA A 34 50.13 0.46 -20.61
CA ALA A 34 50.36 -0.87 -21.15
C ALA A 34 49.09 -1.74 -21.26
N ALA A 35 47.96 -1.24 -20.79
CA ALA A 35 46.68 -1.95 -20.86
C ALA A 35 45.93 -1.63 -22.16
N PRO A 36 46.04 -2.48 -23.23
CA PRO A 36 45.24 -2.33 -24.45
C PRO A 36 43.76 -2.52 -24.10
N GLU A 37 42.87 -1.92 -24.91
CA GLU A 37 41.43 -2.15 -24.77
C GLU A 37 41.11 -3.65 -24.77
N PRO A 38 40.60 -4.19 -23.67
CA PRO A 38 40.46 -5.64 -23.57
C PRO A 38 39.21 -6.09 -24.34
N SER A 39 39.38 -7.01 -25.26
CA SER A 39 38.29 -7.71 -25.93
C SER A 39 37.51 -8.66 -25.01
N ASP A 40 38.04 -8.97 -23.81
CA ASP A 40 37.46 -9.85 -22.82
C ASP A 40 36.77 -9.03 -21.69
N PRO A 41 35.53 -9.40 -21.25
CA PRO A 41 34.83 -8.72 -20.15
C PRO A 41 35.66 -8.62 -18.85
N ARG A 42 36.39 -9.68 -18.50
CA ARG A 42 37.25 -9.72 -17.28
C ARG A 42 38.46 -8.78 -17.39
N GLY A 43 38.98 -8.60 -18.59
CA GLY A 43 40.07 -7.64 -18.83
C GLY A 43 39.58 -6.20 -18.71
N ARG A 44 38.35 -5.91 -19.14
CA ARG A 44 37.70 -4.60 -18.99
C ARG A 44 37.52 -4.23 -17.52
N GLU A 45 37.07 -5.18 -16.70
CA GLU A 45 36.86 -4.94 -15.25
C GLU A 45 38.20 -4.66 -14.54
N CYS A 46 39.27 -5.41 -14.86
CA CYS A 46 40.58 -5.11 -14.28
C CYS A 46 41.09 -3.73 -14.69
N LEU A 47 40.87 -3.29 -15.92
CA LEU A 47 41.26 -1.94 -16.36
C LEU A 47 40.47 -0.86 -15.64
N ARG A 48 39.15 -1.07 -15.49
CA ARG A 48 38.29 -0.16 -14.75
C ARG A 48 38.76 0.01 -13.31
N LEU A 49 39.07 -1.07 -12.61
CA LEU A 49 39.59 -1.04 -11.25
C LEU A 49 40.94 -0.28 -11.13
N LEU A 50 41.85 -0.51 -12.08
CA LEU A 50 43.12 0.22 -12.12
C LEU A 50 42.95 1.70 -12.43
N GLN A 51 41.98 2.06 -13.28
CA GLN A 51 41.60 3.48 -13.52
C GLN A 51 40.96 4.11 -12.29
N GLN A 52 40.15 3.37 -11.55
CA GLN A 52 39.57 3.84 -10.30
C GLN A 52 40.64 4.06 -9.23
N LEU A 53 41.57 3.12 -9.10
CA LEU A 53 42.73 3.26 -8.21
C LEU A 53 43.56 4.50 -8.57
N HIS A 54 43.77 4.74 -9.87
CA HIS A 54 44.50 5.92 -10.30
C HIS A 54 43.81 7.22 -9.97
N ARG A 55 42.46 7.28 -10.09
CA ARG A 55 41.70 8.46 -9.68
C ARG A 55 41.79 8.72 -8.19
N SER A 56 41.59 7.69 -7.36
CA SER A 56 41.71 7.84 -5.89
C SER A 56 43.14 8.17 -5.47
N PHE A 57 44.16 7.70 -6.21
CA PHE A 57 45.54 8.09 -6.02
C PHE A 57 45.80 9.56 -6.38
N GLN A 58 45.17 10.09 -7.44
CA GLN A 58 45.25 11.51 -7.78
C GLN A 58 44.60 12.39 -6.72
N GLN A 59 43.45 12.00 -6.18
CA GLN A 59 42.82 12.70 -5.06
C GLN A 59 43.71 12.73 -3.81
N LEU A 60 44.37 11.60 -3.52
CA LEU A 60 45.35 11.52 -2.41
C LEU A 60 46.54 12.45 -2.65
N TRP A 61 47.02 12.56 -3.89
CA TRP A 61 48.07 13.48 -4.28
C TRP A 61 47.63 14.93 -4.08
N GLU A 62 46.46 15.31 -4.59
CA GLU A 62 45.90 16.67 -4.49
C GLU A 62 45.74 17.09 -3.04
N VAL A 63 45.19 16.25 -2.17
CA VAL A 63 45.03 16.51 -0.74
C VAL A 63 46.38 16.68 -0.03
N THR A 64 47.38 15.87 -0.38
CA THR A 64 48.73 15.97 0.18
C THR A 64 49.39 17.28 -0.26
N GLU A 65 49.21 17.70 -1.52
CA GLU A 65 49.73 18.95 -2.07
C GLU A 65 49.07 20.16 -1.42
N GLU A 66 47.76 20.11 -1.18
CA GLU A 66 46.98 21.13 -0.46
C GLU A 66 47.44 21.24 1.02
N SER A 67 47.68 20.10 1.67
CA SER A 67 48.24 20.04 3.03
C SER A 67 49.61 20.72 3.11
N LEU A 68 50.46 20.38 2.14
CA LEU A 68 51.79 20.98 2.07
C LEU A 68 51.77 22.50 1.78
N HIS A 69 50.83 22.94 0.90
CA HIS A 69 50.67 24.37 0.60
C HIS A 69 50.17 25.12 1.84
N SER A 70 49.16 24.63 2.55
CA SER A 70 48.63 25.18 3.79
C SER A 70 49.74 25.30 4.88
N LEU A 71 50.59 24.29 4.98
CA LEU A 71 51.74 24.32 5.88
C LEU A 71 52.78 25.39 5.49
N ARG A 72 53.09 25.54 4.20
CA ARG A 72 54.06 26.54 3.72
C ARG A 72 53.55 27.97 3.86
N GLU A 73 52.27 28.24 3.60
CA GLU A 73 51.65 29.55 3.82
C GLU A 73 51.74 29.96 5.30
N ARG A 74 51.47 29.04 6.21
CA ARG A 74 51.56 29.28 7.65
C ARG A 74 53.00 29.59 8.13
N LEU A 75 53.97 28.98 7.51
CA LEU A 75 55.40 29.20 7.84
C LEU A 75 55.95 30.52 7.30
N CYS A 76 55.18 31.26 6.46
CA CYS A 76 55.52 32.59 6.02
C CYS A 76 55.34 33.61 7.16
N PRO A 77 56.33 34.54 7.43
CA PRO A 77 56.32 35.38 8.61
C PRO A 77 55.28 36.51 8.61
N LEU A 78 54.40 36.60 7.63
CA LEU A 78 53.45 37.69 7.47
C LEU A 78 52.03 37.43 8.08
N ASP A 79 51.66 36.17 8.32
CA ASP A 79 50.33 35.83 8.87
C ASP A 79 50.45 34.89 10.07
N SER A 80 50.10 35.39 11.28
CA SER A 80 49.97 34.58 12.50
C SER A 80 48.59 33.86 12.53
N THR A 81 48.33 33.00 11.55
CA THR A 81 47.14 32.13 11.59
C THR A 81 47.34 31.03 12.62
N GLY A 82 46.29 30.71 13.43
CA GLY A 82 46.36 29.70 14.50
C GLY A 82 46.47 28.25 13.93
N LEU A 83 46.72 27.27 14.82
CA LEU A 83 46.78 25.85 14.45
C LEU A 83 45.53 25.35 13.66
N GLU A 84 44.43 26.09 13.77
CA GLU A 84 43.16 25.86 13.08
C GLU A 84 43.28 25.95 11.54
N SER A 85 44.28 26.62 11.02
CA SER A 85 44.51 26.77 9.58
C SER A 85 45.11 25.52 8.92
N LEU A 86 45.64 24.56 9.69
CA LEU A 86 46.16 23.30 9.17
C LEU A 86 45.03 22.47 8.55
N LEU A 87 45.22 22.04 7.29
CA LEU A 87 44.21 21.20 6.55
C LEU A 87 43.91 19.92 7.34
N LEU A 88 44.93 19.34 7.99
CA LEU A 88 44.85 18.14 8.82
C LEU A 88 43.89 18.30 10.03
N LEU A 89 43.73 19.54 10.55
CA LEU A 89 42.80 19.83 11.64
C LEU A 89 41.49 20.42 11.15
N ARG A 90 41.53 21.33 10.17
CA ARG A 90 40.36 22.01 9.63
C ARG A 90 39.44 21.08 8.84
N SER A 91 40.00 20.14 8.10
CA SER A 91 39.29 19.25 7.18
C SER A 91 39.71 17.79 7.38
N ALA A 92 39.90 17.37 8.65
CA ALA A 92 40.33 16.01 9.00
C ALA A 92 39.44 14.93 8.37
N ASP A 93 38.12 15.13 8.39
CA ASP A 93 37.15 14.18 7.79
C ASP A 93 37.36 14.01 6.29
N HIS A 94 37.64 15.10 5.55
CA HIS A 94 37.88 15.03 4.12
C HIS A 94 39.21 14.30 3.83
N VAL A 95 40.28 14.60 4.57
CA VAL A 95 41.57 13.92 4.42
C VAL A 95 41.43 12.43 4.67
N VAL A 96 40.74 12.06 5.74
CA VAL A 96 40.46 10.64 6.07
C VAL A 96 39.61 9.98 5.01
N GLN A 97 38.57 10.64 4.48
CA GLN A 97 37.72 10.10 3.42
C GLN A 97 38.55 9.75 2.16
N VAL A 98 39.44 10.60 1.72
CA VAL A 98 40.31 10.34 0.55
C VAL A 98 41.23 9.14 0.80
N HIS A 99 41.74 8.99 2.02
CA HIS A 99 42.55 7.80 2.37
C HIS A 99 41.73 6.52 2.36
N VAL A 100 40.49 6.56 2.84
CA VAL A 100 39.53 5.43 2.81
C VAL A 100 39.25 5.01 1.36
N GLU A 101 38.91 5.96 0.49
CA GLU A 101 38.62 5.70 -0.94
C GLU A 101 39.80 5.08 -1.67
N TYR A 102 41.02 5.52 -1.35
CA TYR A 102 42.22 4.93 -1.88
C TYR A 102 42.44 3.47 -1.41
N ILE A 103 42.29 3.20 -0.11
CA ILE A 103 42.41 1.85 0.46
C ILE A 103 41.36 0.90 -0.09
N GLU A 104 40.12 1.36 -0.25
CA GLU A 104 39.08 0.57 -0.88
C GLU A 104 39.41 0.22 -2.33
N SER A 105 39.84 1.20 -3.10
CA SER A 105 40.25 0.98 -4.51
C SER A 105 41.44 0.02 -4.61
N TYR A 106 42.40 0.16 -3.71
CA TYR A 106 43.56 -0.69 -3.63
C TYR A 106 43.22 -2.16 -3.25
N THR A 107 42.43 -2.35 -2.21
CA THR A 107 42.01 -3.67 -1.74
C THR A 107 41.10 -4.37 -2.75
N ASN A 108 40.27 -3.63 -3.49
CA ASN A 108 39.47 -4.16 -4.61
C ASN A 108 40.37 -4.73 -5.71
N CYS A 109 41.41 -4.01 -6.07
CA CYS A 109 42.39 -4.52 -7.05
C CYS A 109 43.12 -5.76 -6.52
N MET A 110 43.42 -5.81 -5.22
CA MET A 110 44.13 -6.92 -4.61
C MET A 110 43.31 -8.21 -4.59
N VAL A 111 42.04 -8.11 -4.18
CA VAL A 111 41.12 -9.26 -4.07
C VAL A 111 40.98 -10.01 -5.40
N VAL A 112 40.83 -9.31 -6.53
CA VAL A 112 40.68 -9.93 -7.86
C VAL A 112 42.03 -10.19 -8.56
N GLN A 113 43.13 -9.94 -7.89
CA GLN A 113 44.48 -10.08 -8.43
C GLN A 113 44.71 -9.25 -9.73
N ALA A 114 44.11 -8.04 -9.79
CA ALA A 114 44.19 -7.17 -10.96
C ALA A 114 45.65 -6.84 -11.35
N PHE A 115 46.51 -6.58 -10.36
CA PHE A 115 47.93 -6.31 -10.55
C PHE A 115 48.68 -7.49 -11.17
N GLN A 116 48.44 -8.72 -10.69
CA GLN A 116 49.09 -9.94 -11.21
C GLN A 116 48.60 -10.28 -12.63
N LYS A 117 47.30 -10.07 -12.89
CA LYS A 117 46.73 -10.28 -14.23
C LYS A 117 47.27 -9.25 -15.25
N ALA A 118 47.41 -7.99 -14.82
CA ALA A 118 48.05 -6.97 -15.65
C ALA A 118 49.52 -7.25 -15.90
N ALA A 119 50.28 -7.66 -14.86
CA ALA A 119 51.68 -7.98 -14.94
C ALA A 119 51.97 -9.25 -15.77
N LYS A 120 51.11 -10.27 -15.79
CA LYS A 120 51.26 -11.49 -16.58
C LYS A 120 51.07 -11.29 -18.09
N ARG A 121 50.50 -10.17 -18.54
CA ARG A 121 50.44 -9.87 -19.97
C ARG A 121 51.82 -9.50 -20.50
N ARG A 122 52.38 -10.38 -21.32
CA ARG A 122 53.75 -10.28 -21.92
C ARG A 122 54.09 -8.87 -22.47
N ARG A 123 53.08 -8.13 -22.96
CA ARG A 123 53.27 -6.78 -23.51
C ARG A 123 53.55 -5.73 -22.45
N VAL A 124 53.00 -5.87 -21.21
CA VAL A 124 53.30 -4.96 -20.10
C VAL A 124 54.74 -5.12 -19.65
N ILE A 125 55.21 -6.37 -19.51
CA ILE A 125 56.58 -6.67 -19.17
C ILE A 125 57.54 -6.24 -20.31
N GLN A 126 57.18 -6.40 -21.59
CA GLN A 126 57.95 -5.94 -22.75
C GLN A 126 57.95 -4.40 -22.88
N ALA A 127 56.84 -3.71 -22.66
CA ALA A 127 56.81 -2.24 -22.65
C ALA A 127 57.62 -1.68 -21.50
N LEU A 128 57.59 -2.33 -20.33
CA LEU A 128 58.47 -2.05 -19.20
C LEU A 128 59.95 -2.43 -19.45
N LEU A 129 60.27 -3.29 -20.41
CA LEU A 129 61.62 -3.79 -20.73
C LEU A 129 62.24 -3.16 -22.00
N LEU A 130 61.50 -2.42 -22.84
CA LEU A 130 61.90 -2.05 -24.19
C LEU A 130 62.68 -0.73 -24.34
N THR A 131 62.92 0.02 -23.27
CA THR A 131 63.80 1.22 -23.32
C THR A 131 65.05 1.01 -22.46
N ARG A 132 66.09 0.42 -23.06
CA ARG A 132 67.29 -0.06 -22.39
C ARG A 132 68.07 1.06 -21.63
N GLU A 133 67.96 2.33 -21.99
CA GLU A 133 68.70 3.43 -21.36
C GLU A 133 67.91 4.11 -20.25
N TYR A 134 66.58 4.27 -20.44
CA TYR A 134 65.68 4.84 -19.42
C TYR A 134 65.51 3.91 -18.20
N TRP A 135 65.74 2.58 -18.37
CA TRP A 135 65.55 1.54 -17.36
C TRP A 135 66.73 1.35 -16.40
N ARG A 136 67.96 1.75 -16.72
CA ARG A 136 69.07 1.58 -15.79
C ARG A 136 68.90 2.42 -14.50
N ASP A 137 68.49 3.65 -14.68
CA ASP A 137 68.26 4.55 -13.53
C ASP A 137 66.94 4.26 -12.83
N GLN A 138 65.91 3.91 -13.58
CA GLN A 138 64.61 3.55 -13.00
C GLN A 138 64.56 2.16 -12.36
N GLN A 139 65.30 1.18 -12.87
CA GLN A 139 65.49 -0.09 -12.16
C GLN A 139 66.15 0.09 -10.82
N LYS A 140 67.11 1.03 -10.71
CA LYS A 140 67.77 1.36 -9.46
C LYS A 140 66.75 2.03 -8.50
N ALA A 141 65.93 2.95 -8.98
CA ALA A 141 64.87 3.62 -8.22
C ALA A 141 63.76 2.64 -7.82
N LEU A 142 63.32 1.74 -8.74
CA LEU A 142 62.37 0.69 -8.46
C LEU A 142 62.93 -0.32 -7.44
N ARG A 143 64.20 -0.74 -7.58
CA ARG A 143 64.88 -1.60 -6.58
C ARG A 143 65.03 -0.91 -5.23
N GLN A 144 65.28 0.39 -5.19
CA GLN A 144 65.32 1.17 -3.95
C GLN A 144 63.93 1.30 -3.31
N LEU A 145 62.85 1.45 -4.12
CA LEU A 145 61.48 1.48 -3.67
C LEU A 145 61.05 0.09 -3.17
N LEU A 146 61.54 -0.98 -3.81
CA LEU A 146 61.26 -2.38 -3.42
C LEU A 146 62.23 -2.91 -2.36
N SER A 147 63.42 -2.35 -2.16
CA SER A 147 64.41 -2.76 -1.14
C SER A 147 64.02 -2.39 0.28
N GLY A 148 63.08 -1.41 0.42
CA GLY A 148 62.41 -1.12 1.70
C GLY A 148 61.32 -2.17 2.07
N VAL A 149 60.96 -3.03 1.11
CA VAL A 149 60.00 -4.11 1.24
C VAL A 149 60.73 -5.44 1.27
N GLY A 150 61.13 -5.91 2.43
CA GLY A 150 61.86 -7.14 2.62
C GLY A 150 61.13 -8.39 2.16
N SER A 151 60.97 -8.60 0.85
CA SER A 151 60.30 -9.78 0.31
C SER A 151 61.11 -10.45 -0.79
N GLU A 152 61.49 -11.69 -0.55
CA GLU A 152 61.94 -12.69 -1.53
C GLU A 152 60.76 -13.27 -2.35
N GLY A 153 59.77 -12.43 -2.73
CA GLY A 153 58.55 -12.86 -3.43
C GLY A 153 58.55 -12.52 -4.90
N PRO A 154 57.60 -13.07 -5.70
CA PRO A 154 57.44 -12.74 -7.10
C PRO A 154 57.15 -11.25 -7.30
N VAL A 155 57.66 -10.64 -8.38
CA VAL A 155 57.59 -9.22 -8.71
C VAL A 155 56.20 -8.58 -8.54
N GLY A 156 55.14 -9.34 -8.74
CA GLY A 156 53.76 -8.91 -8.56
C GLY A 156 53.39 -8.62 -7.10
N THR A 157 53.97 -9.33 -6.12
CA THR A 157 53.72 -9.12 -4.68
C THR A 157 54.44 -7.84 -4.20
N ALA A 158 55.66 -7.63 -4.66
CA ALA A 158 56.42 -6.42 -4.33
C ALA A 158 55.78 -5.13 -4.88
N LEU A 159 55.22 -5.19 -6.09
CA LEU A 159 54.43 -4.10 -6.69
C LEU A 159 53.19 -3.78 -5.86
N VAL A 160 52.49 -4.80 -5.38
CA VAL A 160 51.30 -4.65 -4.56
C VAL A 160 51.63 -3.98 -3.22
N GLN A 161 52.72 -4.42 -2.59
CA GLN A 161 53.17 -3.86 -1.31
C GLN A 161 53.67 -2.40 -1.43
N SER A 162 54.33 -2.04 -2.55
CA SER A 162 54.81 -0.68 -2.77
C SER A 162 53.73 0.39 -2.90
N LEU A 163 52.52 0.00 -3.24
CA LEU A 163 51.35 0.91 -3.32
C LEU A 163 50.72 1.18 -1.96
N CYS A 164 50.84 0.29 -1.00
CA CYS A 164 50.16 0.40 0.30
C CYS A 164 51.10 0.78 1.45
N GLN A 165 52.31 0.24 1.48
CA GLN A 165 53.23 0.42 2.61
C GLN A 165 53.60 1.89 2.91
N PRO A 166 53.92 2.77 1.91
CA PRO A 166 54.15 4.18 2.15
C PRO A 166 52.99 4.90 2.80
N LEU A 167 51.77 4.54 2.36
CA LEU A 167 50.54 5.12 2.93
C LEU A 167 50.32 4.69 4.38
N SER A 168 50.49 3.41 4.66
CA SER A 168 50.37 2.90 6.05
C SER A 168 51.38 3.56 6.98
N HIS A 169 52.61 3.78 6.52
CA HIS A 169 53.64 4.46 7.26
C HIS A 169 53.27 5.96 7.48
N HIS A 170 52.78 6.63 6.46
CA HIS A 170 52.37 8.03 6.53
C HIS A 170 51.22 8.23 7.50
N VAL A 171 50.17 7.45 7.47
CA VAL A 171 49.05 7.50 8.43
C VAL A 171 49.54 7.19 9.85
N GLN A 172 50.46 6.25 10.03
CA GLN A 172 51.06 5.97 11.34
C GLN A 172 51.81 7.20 11.89
N GLN A 173 52.56 7.92 11.04
CA GLN A 173 53.22 9.15 11.44
C GLN A 173 52.26 10.28 11.81
N TYR A 174 51.12 10.40 11.09
CA TYR A 174 50.03 11.33 11.45
C TYR A 174 49.47 11.03 12.84
N VAL A 175 49.19 9.77 13.15
CA VAL A 175 48.71 9.36 14.48
C VAL A 175 49.68 9.74 15.55
N LEU A 176 51.00 9.43 15.38
CA LEU A 176 52.03 9.76 16.37
C LEU A 176 52.17 11.27 16.58
N LEU A 177 52.10 12.04 15.50
CA LEU A 177 52.21 13.50 15.53
C LEU A 177 51.00 14.15 16.21
N LEU A 178 49.77 13.70 15.90
CA LEU A 178 48.55 14.21 16.51
C LEU A 178 48.46 13.88 18.00
N LEU A 179 48.90 12.68 18.39
CA LEU A 179 49.03 12.31 19.81
C LEU A 179 50.07 13.18 20.55
N SER A 180 51.20 13.45 19.91
CA SER A 180 52.22 14.38 20.47
C SER A 180 51.66 15.79 20.62
N LEU A 181 50.94 16.29 19.60
CA LEU A 181 50.27 17.59 19.65
C LEU A 181 49.21 17.66 20.78
N ARG A 182 48.40 16.61 20.90
CA ARG A 182 47.37 16.50 21.96
C ARG A 182 48.01 16.61 23.36
N ASP A 183 49.14 15.91 23.56
CA ASP A 183 49.83 15.90 24.86
C ASP A 183 50.58 17.23 25.15
N THR A 184 50.96 17.95 24.09
CA THR A 184 51.67 19.25 24.20
C THR A 184 50.68 20.39 24.39
N ILE A 185 49.52 20.36 23.76
CA ILE A 185 48.44 21.37 23.84
C ILE A 185 47.57 21.06 25.06
N GLY A 186 47.62 21.85 26.08
CA GLY A 186 46.80 21.65 27.29
C GLY A 186 45.30 21.72 27.00
N LYS A 187 44.49 21.05 27.83
CA LYS A 187 43.00 20.96 27.69
C LYS A 187 42.26 22.31 27.60
N HIS A 188 42.88 23.41 27.93
CA HIS A 188 42.30 24.76 27.91
C HIS A 188 42.57 25.51 26.59
N HIS A 189 43.30 24.92 25.66
CA HIS A 189 43.59 25.59 24.39
C HIS A 189 42.36 25.46 23.43
N PRO A 190 42.00 26.51 22.69
CA PRO A 190 40.82 26.53 21.85
C PRO A 190 40.79 25.44 20.73
N THR A 191 41.97 25.00 20.30
CA THR A 191 42.11 23.96 19.24
C THR A 191 42.21 22.54 19.79
N TRP A 192 42.13 22.34 21.12
CA TRP A 192 42.26 21.00 21.72
C TRP A 192 41.21 20.00 21.21
N GLU A 193 39.96 20.44 21.08
CA GLU A 193 38.87 19.58 20.56
C GLU A 193 39.14 19.14 19.14
N LEU A 194 39.64 20.06 18.27
CA LEU A 194 39.99 19.73 16.89
C LEU A 194 41.11 18.69 16.79
N VAL A 195 42.16 18.84 17.64
CA VAL A 195 43.27 17.89 17.68
C VAL A 195 42.82 16.52 18.19
N VAL A 196 41.98 16.46 19.22
CA VAL A 196 41.44 15.20 19.75
C VAL A 196 40.54 14.52 18.71
N HIS A 197 39.69 15.30 18.02
CA HIS A 197 38.84 14.78 16.94
C HIS A 197 39.71 14.20 15.80
N ALA A 198 40.66 14.93 15.29
CA ALA A 198 41.58 14.50 14.25
C ALA A 198 42.38 13.25 14.70
N ALA A 199 42.93 13.22 15.90
CA ALA A 199 43.68 12.08 16.44
C ALA A 199 42.79 10.81 16.45
N THR A 200 41.55 10.92 16.94
CA THR A 200 40.58 9.81 16.97
C THR A 200 40.28 9.31 15.57
N LEU A 201 40.06 10.23 14.61
CA LEU A 201 39.80 9.86 13.21
C LEU A 201 40.97 9.11 12.58
N PHE A 202 42.21 9.54 12.77
CA PHE A 202 43.39 8.89 12.21
C PHE A 202 43.74 7.57 12.93
N GLU A 203 43.48 7.42 14.21
CA GLU A 203 43.60 6.13 14.92
C GLU A 203 42.56 5.13 14.35
N ASN A 204 41.35 5.58 14.13
CA ASN A 204 40.31 4.78 13.46
C ASN A 204 40.70 4.42 12.03
N LEU A 205 41.27 5.36 11.25
CA LEU A 205 41.77 5.11 9.91
C LEU A 205 42.86 4.04 9.90
N GLN A 206 43.83 4.12 10.83
CA GLN A 206 44.92 3.13 10.95
C GLN A 206 44.36 1.72 11.25
N SER A 207 43.38 1.62 12.13
CA SER A 207 42.71 0.37 12.47
C SER A 207 41.93 -0.19 11.25
N PHE A 208 41.19 0.68 10.55
CA PHE A 208 40.49 0.34 9.31
C PHE A 208 41.44 -0.17 8.22
N MET A 209 42.55 0.53 7.98
CA MET A 209 43.53 0.11 6.96
C MET A 209 44.08 -1.30 7.24
N ARG A 210 44.40 -1.60 8.49
CA ARG A 210 44.88 -2.92 8.90
C ARG A 210 43.81 -4.00 8.65
N GLN A 211 42.61 -3.76 9.14
CA GLN A 211 41.49 -4.69 8.97
C GLN A 211 41.14 -4.91 7.50
N ALA A 212 41.08 -3.84 6.68
CA ALA A 212 40.75 -3.92 5.25
C ALA A 212 41.80 -4.73 4.49
N LEU A 213 43.09 -4.59 4.85
CA LEU A 213 44.19 -5.36 4.25
C LEU A 213 44.12 -6.84 4.65
N ASP A 214 43.93 -7.15 5.93
CA ASP A 214 43.82 -8.51 6.45
C ASP A 214 42.63 -9.24 5.81
N GLN A 215 41.47 -8.60 5.74
CA GLN A 215 40.27 -9.15 5.07
C GLN A 215 40.51 -9.38 3.57
N ALA A 216 41.16 -8.44 2.90
CA ALA A 216 41.46 -8.59 1.49
C ALA A 216 42.45 -9.73 1.22
N LEU A 217 43.47 -9.92 2.08
CA LEU A 217 44.42 -11.03 2.01
C LEU A 217 43.72 -12.37 2.28
N ALA A 218 42.88 -12.46 3.31
CA ALA A 218 42.09 -13.65 3.61
C ALA A 218 41.15 -14.00 2.44
N THR A 219 40.49 -13.01 1.86
CA THR A 219 39.59 -13.19 0.70
C THR A 219 40.38 -13.65 -0.52
N GLN A 220 41.55 -13.09 -0.79
CA GLN A 220 42.43 -13.51 -1.87
C GLN A 220 42.90 -14.96 -1.67
N ALA A 221 43.27 -15.34 -0.46
CA ALA A 221 43.66 -16.70 -0.11
C ALA A 221 42.54 -17.72 -0.32
N LEU A 222 41.30 -17.36 0.08
CA LEU A 222 40.12 -18.17 -0.17
C LEU A 222 39.97 -18.55 -1.66
N TRP A 223 40.20 -17.60 -2.59
CA TRP A 223 40.04 -17.88 -4.01
C TRP A 223 40.98 -18.98 -4.55
N HIS A 224 42.08 -19.27 -3.89
CA HIS A 224 42.97 -20.38 -4.22
C HIS A 224 42.44 -21.74 -3.78
N THR A 225 41.58 -21.79 -2.79
CA THR A 225 40.96 -23.01 -2.24
C THR A 225 39.70 -23.43 -3.03
N LEU A 226 39.08 -22.51 -3.78
CA LEU A 226 37.84 -22.75 -4.51
C LEU A 226 38.08 -23.26 -5.94
N SER A 227 37.15 -24.08 -6.44
CA SER A 227 37.15 -24.51 -7.85
C SER A 227 37.02 -23.30 -8.81
N SER A 228 37.41 -23.49 -10.08
CA SER A 228 37.34 -22.43 -11.08
C SER A 228 35.90 -21.88 -11.24
N ARG A 229 34.88 -22.76 -11.24
CA ARG A 229 33.48 -22.38 -11.38
C ARG A 229 32.97 -21.57 -10.16
N GLN A 230 33.29 -22.00 -8.96
CA GLN A 230 32.96 -21.27 -7.73
C GLN A 230 33.62 -19.89 -7.70
N ARG A 231 34.88 -19.80 -8.07
CA ARG A 231 35.61 -18.55 -8.16
C ARG A 231 35.01 -17.59 -9.19
N ASP A 232 34.58 -18.10 -10.34
CA ASP A 232 34.00 -17.29 -11.41
C ASP A 232 32.68 -16.62 -10.97
N VAL A 233 31.92 -17.26 -10.10
CA VAL A 233 30.66 -16.74 -9.54
C VAL A 233 30.89 -15.83 -8.33
N LEU A 234 31.79 -16.21 -7.42
CA LEU A 234 31.94 -15.57 -6.12
C LEU A 234 32.94 -14.41 -6.08
N CYS A 235 33.96 -14.43 -6.97
CA CYS A 235 35.04 -13.45 -6.95
C CYS A 235 34.58 -12.10 -7.51
N THR A 236 34.18 -11.21 -6.61
CA THR A 236 33.88 -9.81 -6.93
C THR A 236 34.90 -8.88 -6.26
N PRO A 237 35.22 -7.70 -6.84
CA PRO A 237 36.23 -6.81 -6.32
C PRO A 237 35.96 -6.31 -4.90
N ALA A 238 34.66 -6.05 -4.63
CA ALA A 238 34.23 -5.42 -3.41
C ALA A 238 34.01 -6.39 -2.24
N ARG A 239 33.92 -7.71 -2.53
CA ARG A 239 33.54 -8.73 -1.53
C ARG A 239 34.70 -9.05 -0.57
N ARG A 240 34.40 -9.17 0.70
CA ARG A 240 35.36 -9.47 1.77
C ARG A 240 34.90 -10.68 2.60
N LEU A 241 35.78 -11.64 2.81
CA LEU A 241 35.52 -12.77 3.70
C LEU A 241 35.59 -12.32 5.15
N LEU A 242 34.50 -12.60 5.92
CA LEU A 242 34.43 -12.33 7.35
C LEU A 242 34.60 -13.59 8.20
N GLN A 243 34.07 -14.72 7.74
CA GLN A 243 34.18 -16.01 8.41
C GLN A 243 34.08 -17.18 7.45
N ASP A 244 34.85 -18.23 7.75
CA ASP A 244 34.85 -19.51 7.05
C ASP A 244 34.53 -20.65 8.01
N SER A 245 33.70 -21.62 7.59
CA SER A 245 33.43 -22.82 8.38
C SER A 245 34.61 -23.77 8.50
N GLN A 246 35.70 -23.57 7.76
CA GLN A 246 36.93 -24.31 7.97
C GLN A 246 37.69 -23.84 9.23
N ASP A 247 37.51 -22.55 9.62
CA ASP A 247 38.14 -21.99 10.82
C ASP A 247 37.32 -22.32 12.07
N ILE A 248 35.99 -22.12 12.00
CA ILE A 248 35.04 -22.46 13.06
C ILE A 248 33.94 -23.30 12.43
N PRO A 249 33.98 -24.65 12.66
CA PRO A 249 33.06 -25.58 12.03
C PRO A 249 31.60 -25.31 12.39
N VAL A 250 30.74 -25.27 11.34
CA VAL A 250 29.30 -25.09 11.48
C VAL A 250 28.58 -26.02 10.50
N THR A 251 27.46 -26.59 10.93
CA THR A 251 26.57 -27.39 10.10
C THR A 251 25.27 -26.65 9.85
N VAL A 252 24.70 -26.80 8.65
CA VAL A 252 23.47 -26.15 8.22
C VAL A 252 22.36 -27.19 8.07
N THR A 253 21.21 -26.94 8.68
CA THR A 253 20.04 -27.83 8.59
C THR A 253 18.80 -27.00 8.17
N PRO A 254 17.94 -27.46 7.26
CA PRO A 254 17.95 -28.76 6.56
C PRO A 254 18.93 -28.84 5.37
N LEU A 255 19.55 -27.74 4.98
CA LEU A 255 20.50 -27.68 3.87
C LEU A 255 21.83 -28.36 4.28
N ARG A 256 22.30 -29.31 3.49
CA ARG A 256 23.58 -29.99 3.76
C ARG A 256 24.71 -29.27 3.04
N ALA A 257 25.23 -28.19 3.63
CA ALA A 257 26.38 -27.47 3.10
C ALA A 257 27.71 -28.13 3.54
N GLU A 258 28.64 -28.30 2.58
CA GLU A 258 30.00 -28.78 2.87
C GLU A 258 30.87 -27.66 3.44
N ARG A 259 30.62 -26.43 3.05
CA ARG A 259 31.34 -25.24 3.49
C ARG A 259 30.42 -24.03 3.53
N VAL A 260 30.54 -23.23 4.58
CA VAL A 260 29.77 -21.99 4.81
C VAL A 260 30.75 -20.82 4.81
N LEU A 261 30.48 -19.83 4.00
CA LEU A 261 31.31 -18.63 3.86
C LEU A 261 30.45 -17.40 4.13
N LEU A 262 30.84 -16.63 5.13
CA LEU A 262 30.23 -15.33 5.41
C LEU A 262 31.09 -14.22 4.80
N PHE A 263 30.49 -13.48 3.88
CA PHE A 263 31.05 -12.28 3.28
C PHE A 263 30.38 -11.01 3.85
N ASP A 264 30.92 -9.86 3.49
CA ASP A 264 30.37 -8.55 3.87
C ASP A 264 29.06 -8.19 3.17
N ASP A 265 28.72 -8.88 2.06
CA ASP A 265 27.51 -8.69 1.28
C ASP A 265 26.56 -9.91 1.28
N ALA A 266 27.08 -11.09 1.51
CA ALA A 266 26.33 -12.33 1.34
C ALA A 266 26.82 -13.47 2.24
N LEU A 267 25.89 -14.36 2.60
CA LEU A 267 26.19 -15.70 3.10
C LEU A 267 26.17 -16.68 1.93
N VAL A 268 27.20 -17.52 1.82
CA VAL A 268 27.34 -18.50 0.74
C VAL A 268 27.44 -19.90 1.33
N LEU A 269 26.60 -20.79 0.83
CA LEU A 269 26.62 -22.21 1.12
C LEU A 269 27.16 -22.99 -0.09
N LEU A 270 28.18 -23.79 0.11
CA LEU A 270 28.77 -24.62 -0.93
C LEU A 270 28.40 -26.09 -0.68
N GLN A 271 27.83 -26.73 -1.71
CA GLN A 271 27.48 -28.14 -1.72
C GLN A 271 27.95 -28.77 -3.04
N GLY A 272 29.10 -29.39 -3.04
CA GLY A 272 29.73 -29.89 -4.28
C GLY A 272 29.89 -28.79 -5.31
N HIS A 273 29.13 -28.91 -6.41
CA HIS A 273 29.12 -27.89 -7.47
C HIS A 273 28.05 -26.79 -7.32
N ASN A 274 27.12 -26.96 -6.40
CA ASN A 274 26.05 -26.01 -6.17
C ASN A 274 26.53 -24.89 -5.24
N ILE A 275 26.07 -23.67 -5.54
CA ILE A 275 26.39 -22.45 -4.80
C ILE A 275 25.07 -21.76 -4.50
N SER A 276 24.71 -21.72 -3.21
CA SER A 276 23.58 -20.93 -2.75
C SER A 276 24.09 -19.64 -2.12
N THR A 277 23.59 -18.50 -2.58
CA THR A 277 24.03 -17.17 -2.13
C THR A 277 22.85 -16.41 -1.59
N PHE A 278 22.94 -15.94 -0.34
CA PHE A 278 21.91 -15.20 0.36
C PHE A 278 22.39 -13.79 0.64
N ASP A 279 21.64 -12.78 0.21
CA ASP A 279 21.94 -11.37 0.47
C ASP A 279 21.72 -11.06 1.96
N LEU A 280 22.72 -10.48 2.61
CA LEU A 280 22.64 -10.13 4.03
C LEU A 280 21.57 -9.08 4.35
N LYS A 281 21.18 -8.24 3.40
CA LYS A 281 20.11 -7.27 3.59
C LYS A 281 18.74 -7.94 3.77
N LEU A 282 18.61 -9.16 3.26
CA LEU A 282 17.40 -9.99 3.32
C LEU A 282 17.58 -11.21 4.23
N MET A 283 18.43 -11.08 5.24
CA MET A 283 18.70 -12.13 6.21
C MET A 283 18.39 -11.66 7.63
N TRP A 284 17.53 -12.38 8.34
CA TRP A 284 17.20 -12.15 9.74
C TRP A 284 17.84 -13.24 10.59
N VAL A 285 18.46 -12.83 11.66
CA VAL A 285 19.14 -13.72 12.62
C VAL A 285 18.25 -13.83 13.84
N ASP A 286 17.72 -15.01 14.09
CA ASP A 286 16.90 -15.30 15.27
C ASP A 286 17.71 -16.14 16.27
N PRO A 287 17.93 -15.63 17.49
CA PRO A 287 18.64 -16.40 18.51
C PRO A 287 17.75 -17.58 18.96
N ALA A 288 18.19 -18.80 18.68
CA ALA A 288 17.52 -19.99 19.15
C ALA A 288 17.60 -20.14 20.68
N GLN A 289 16.67 -20.89 21.25
CA GLN A 289 16.70 -21.23 22.68
C GLN A 289 17.85 -22.19 23.05
N ASP A 290 18.46 -22.83 22.07
CA ASP A 290 19.58 -23.77 22.25
C ASP A 290 20.93 -23.01 22.17
N ARG A 291 21.87 -23.37 23.05
CA ARG A 291 23.17 -22.72 23.22
C ARG A 291 24.17 -22.95 22.08
N CYS A 292 23.87 -23.84 21.15
CA CYS A 292 24.76 -24.19 20.03
C CYS A 292 24.13 -23.89 18.67
N THR A 293 22.92 -23.36 18.62
CA THR A 293 22.17 -23.19 17.39
C THR A 293 21.60 -21.77 17.28
N PHE A 294 21.50 -21.21 16.08
CA PHE A 294 20.70 -20.01 15.77
C PHE A 294 20.03 -20.16 14.41
N HIS A 295 18.89 -19.49 14.25
CA HIS A 295 18.08 -19.57 13.03
C HIS A 295 18.34 -18.39 12.11
N LEU A 296 18.34 -18.65 10.83
CA LEU A 296 18.42 -17.66 9.76
C LEU A 296 17.17 -17.74 8.90
N LEU A 297 16.50 -16.61 8.76
CA LEU A 297 15.34 -16.45 7.91
C LEU A 297 15.72 -15.62 6.69
N THR A 298 15.32 -16.09 5.52
CA THR A 298 15.44 -15.39 4.25
C THR A 298 14.05 -15.32 3.59
N PRO A 299 13.86 -14.60 2.50
CA PRO A 299 12.57 -14.52 1.81
C PRO A 299 11.97 -15.86 1.37
N GLU A 300 12.82 -16.85 1.06
CA GLU A 300 12.39 -18.12 0.49
C GLU A 300 12.77 -19.35 1.34
N GLU A 301 13.77 -19.20 2.21
CA GLU A 301 14.33 -20.33 2.97
C GLU A 301 14.52 -19.98 4.45
N GLU A 302 14.31 -20.96 5.28
CA GLU A 302 14.62 -20.91 6.71
C GLU A 302 15.55 -22.06 7.04
N PHE A 303 16.67 -21.76 7.69
CA PHE A 303 17.65 -22.76 8.06
C PHE A 303 18.37 -22.42 9.36
N SER A 304 18.90 -23.43 9.99
CA SER A 304 19.59 -23.32 11.26
C SER A 304 21.07 -23.58 11.09
N LEU A 305 21.90 -22.74 11.72
CA LEU A 305 23.32 -22.98 11.86
C LEU A 305 23.62 -23.57 13.25
N CYS A 306 24.21 -24.75 13.25
CA CYS A 306 24.57 -25.48 14.47
C CYS A 306 26.10 -25.57 14.57
N THR A 307 26.66 -25.19 15.70
CA THR A 307 28.09 -25.30 16.01
C THR A 307 28.35 -26.41 17.01
N ASN A 308 29.60 -26.90 17.06
CA ASN A 308 29.96 -27.96 17.98
C ASN A 308 30.16 -27.47 19.44
N ASP A 309 30.33 -26.15 19.59
CA ASP A 309 30.57 -25.49 20.88
C ASP A 309 29.84 -24.17 21.01
N PRO A 310 29.43 -23.75 22.23
CA PRO A 310 28.74 -22.48 22.44
C PRO A 310 29.57 -21.25 22.08
N GLN A 311 30.91 -21.30 22.18
CA GLN A 311 31.76 -20.18 21.83
C GLN A 311 31.76 -19.93 20.32
N GLY A 312 31.84 -20.98 19.54
CA GLY A 312 31.71 -20.91 18.08
C GLY A 312 30.36 -20.32 17.64
N GLN A 313 29.26 -20.68 18.31
CA GLN A 313 27.95 -20.14 18.07
C GLN A 313 27.91 -18.61 18.29
N VAL A 314 28.42 -18.14 19.43
CA VAL A 314 28.47 -16.69 19.75
C VAL A 314 29.28 -15.92 18.71
N VAL A 315 30.43 -16.44 18.28
CA VAL A 315 31.28 -15.81 17.26
C VAL A 315 30.55 -15.72 15.90
N TRP A 316 29.94 -16.81 15.44
CA TRP A 316 29.20 -16.83 14.19
C TRP A 316 27.99 -15.89 14.23
N GLN A 317 27.18 -15.96 15.28
CA GLN A 317 26.01 -15.10 15.47
C GLN A 317 26.41 -13.62 15.53
N TRP A 318 27.44 -13.28 16.30
CA TRP A 318 27.93 -11.91 16.41
C TRP A 318 28.44 -11.39 15.06
N LYS A 319 29.29 -12.15 14.35
CA LYS A 319 29.80 -11.74 13.02
C LYS A 319 28.67 -11.60 12.01
N MET A 320 27.70 -12.52 12.02
CA MET A 320 26.52 -12.48 11.17
C MET A 320 25.69 -11.21 11.43
N THR A 321 25.36 -10.97 12.69
CA THR A 321 24.60 -9.78 13.10
C THR A 321 25.32 -8.49 12.70
N GLN A 322 26.64 -8.42 12.90
CA GLN A 322 27.43 -7.26 12.49
C GLN A 322 27.48 -7.11 10.97
N ALA A 323 27.66 -8.19 10.23
CA ALA A 323 27.65 -8.16 8.75
C ALA A 323 26.29 -7.68 8.19
N VAL A 324 25.19 -8.16 8.76
CA VAL A 324 23.83 -7.70 8.40
C VAL A 324 23.68 -6.20 8.70
N CYS A 325 24.09 -5.73 9.89
CA CYS A 325 24.03 -4.31 10.24
C CYS A 325 24.83 -3.44 9.26
N GLN A 326 26.03 -3.87 8.89
CA GLN A 326 26.89 -3.15 7.94
C GLN A 326 26.28 -3.13 6.53
N ALA A 327 25.75 -4.27 6.06
CA ALA A 327 25.10 -4.36 4.76
C ALA A 327 23.88 -3.43 4.66
N LEU A 328 23.10 -3.30 5.74
CA LEU A 328 21.92 -2.42 5.80
C LEU A 328 22.30 -0.94 5.81
N ARG A 329 23.40 -0.56 6.46
CA ARG A 329 23.87 0.82 6.50
C ARG A 329 24.43 1.29 5.16
N GLY A 330 24.74 0.38 4.22
CA GLY A 330 25.30 0.71 2.91
C GLY A 330 26.70 1.31 2.95
N LYS A 331 27.26 1.54 4.13
CA LYS A 331 28.62 2.06 4.33
C LYS A 331 29.58 0.90 4.49
N LYS A 332 30.54 0.80 3.59
CA LYS A 332 31.67 -0.10 3.79
C LYS A 332 32.59 0.47 4.86
N GLY A 333 32.41 -0.01 6.06
CA GLY A 333 33.46 -0.15 7.06
C GLY A 333 34.10 1.07 7.66
N PHE A 334 33.70 2.34 7.42
CA PHE A 334 34.30 3.45 8.15
C PHE A 334 33.24 4.40 8.74
N PRO A 335 33.36 4.80 9.99
CA PRO A 335 34.37 4.34 10.95
C PRO A 335 34.19 2.86 11.27
N VAL A 336 35.28 2.13 11.24
CA VAL A 336 35.34 0.78 11.80
C VAL A 336 34.78 0.86 13.19
N LEU A 337 33.73 0.09 13.50
CA LEU A 337 33.09 -0.07 14.81
C LEU A 337 33.91 0.60 15.92
N GLY A 338 33.90 1.92 15.90
CA GLY A 338 34.65 2.72 16.81
C GLY A 338 33.89 2.88 18.11
N ALA A 339 34.63 2.93 19.21
CA ALA A 339 34.14 3.21 20.53
C ALA A 339 32.98 4.20 20.55
N GLY A 340 31.79 3.77 20.97
CA GLY A 340 30.61 4.61 21.17
C GLY A 340 29.32 4.23 20.48
N LEU A 341 29.35 3.29 19.54
CA LEU A 341 28.11 2.68 19.02
C LEU A 341 27.85 1.40 19.81
N GLU A 342 26.83 1.45 20.67
CA GLU A 342 26.25 0.22 21.24
C GLU A 342 25.99 -0.79 20.12
N PRO A 343 26.19 -2.11 20.36
CA PRO A 343 25.86 -3.13 19.39
C PRO A 343 24.36 -3.06 19.11
N SER A 344 23.98 -2.27 18.10
CA SER A 344 22.58 -2.17 17.71
C SER A 344 22.23 -3.44 16.97
N GLU A 345 21.22 -4.13 17.47
CA GLU A 345 20.60 -5.23 16.73
C GLU A 345 20.08 -4.73 15.39
N PRO A 346 20.18 -5.54 14.32
CA PRO A 346 19.66 -5.14 13.02
C PRO A 346 18.13 -4.98 13.11
N PRO A 347 17.57 -3.95 12.46
CA PRO A 347 16.13 -3.72 12.49
C PRO A 347 15.39 -4.95 11.97
N THR A 348 14.32 -5.33 12.66
CA THR A 348 13.44 -6.43 12.26
C THR A 348 12.65 -6.10 11.00
N CYS A 349 12.25 -4.82 10.83
CA CYS A 349 11.60 -4.31 9.64
C CYS A 349 12.61 -3.57 8.75
N ARG A 350 12.59 -3.89 7.45
CA ARG A 350 13.56 -3.38 6.46
C ARG A 350 12.87 -3.08 5.14
N CYS A 351 13.38 -2.10 4.39
CA CYS A 351 12.88 -1.77 3.04
C CYS A 351 13.90 -2.23 1.99
N VAL A 352 13.60 -3.28 1.27
CA VAL A 352 14.48 -3.89 0.25
C VAL A 352 13.64 -4.41 -0.91
N ALA A 353 14.25 -4.45 -2.12
CA ALA A 353 13.67 -5.12 -3.28
C ALA A 353 14.24 -6.54 -3.41
N TYR A 354 13.37 -7.50 -3.71
CA TYR A 354 13.75 -8.89 -3.94
C TYR A 354 12.89 -9.55 -5.02
N THR A 355 13.54 -10.36 -5.87
CA THR A 355 12.87 -11.18 -6.88
C THR A 355 12.87 -12.63 -6.44
N PHE A 356 11.69 -13.22 -6.28
CA PHE A 356 11.50 -14.60 -5.85
C PHE A 356 11.93 -15.59 -6.94
N CYS A 357 12.69 -16.60 -6.57
CA CYS A 357 13.22 -17.61 -7.48
C CYS A 357 12.57 -18.98 -7.29
N ALA A 358 12.02 -19.26 -6.09
CA ALA A 358 11.39 -20.54 -5.79
C ALA A 358 10.07 -20.73 -6.55
N GLU A 359 9.77 -21.98 -6.86
CA GLU A 359 8.48 -22.35 -7.48
C GLU A 359 7.32 -22.03 -6.54
N GLY A 360 6.23 -21.44 -7.10
CA GLY A 360 5.04 -21.09 -6.35
C GLY A 360 4.38 -19.80 -6.83
N ARG A 361 3.48 -19.27 -6.02
CA ARG A 361 2.67 -18.07 -6.30
C ARG A 361 3.51 -16.84 -6.68
N LEU A 362 4.69 -16.71 -6.08
CA LEU A 362 5.58 -15.55 -6.25
C LEU A 362 6.75 -15.83 -7.20
N CYS A 363 6.79 -16.98 -7.87
CA CYS A 363 7.88 -17.31 -8.77
C CYS A 363 8.15 -16.20 -9.80
N GLN A 364 9.40 -15.72 -9.83
CA GLN A 364 9.87 -14.59 -10.64
C GLN A 364 9.18 -13.25 -10.37
N ALA A 365 8.32 -13.16 -9.36
CA ALA A 365 7.76 -11.89 -8.94
C ALA A 365 8.80 -11.06 -8.17
N THR A 366 8.76 -9.74 -8.33
CA THR A 366 9.64 -8.81 -7.60
C THR A 366 8.81 -8.04 -6.59
N TYR A 367 9.19 -8.13 -5.32
CA TYR A 367 8.64 -7.33 -4.25
C TYR A 367 9.60 -6.20 -3.87
N GLU A 368 9.10 -4.98 -3.79
CA GLU A 368 9.80 -3.79 -3.34
C GLU A 368 8.99 -3.12 -2.23
N GLY A 369 9.50 -3.13 -1.03
CA GLY A 369 8.77 -2.59 0.13
C GLY A 369 9.33 -3.02 1.47
N GLU A 370 8.48 -2.97 2.48
CA GLU A 370 8.81 -3.34 3.85
C GLU A 370 8.81 -4.86 4.04
N TRP A 371 9.81 -5.35 4.75
CA TRP A 371 10.00 -6.75 5.13
C TRP A 371 10.07 -6.88 6.63
N CYS A 372 9.46 -7.91 7.16
CA CYS A 372 9.57 -8.26 8.57
C CYS A 372 9.76 -9.77 8.71
N TRP A 373 10.84 -10.18 9.37
CA TRP A 373 11.18 -11.60 9.58
C TRP A 373 11.13 -12.45 8.31
N GLY A 374 11.81 -11.98 7.23
CA GLY A 374 11.90 -12.72 5.97
C GLY A 374 10.63 -12.70 5.10
N ARG A 375 9.59 -11.97 5.49
CA ARG A 375 8.31 -11.91 4.76
C ARG A 375 7.92 -10.49 4.40
N PRO A 376 7.33 -10.27 3.22
CA PRO A 376 6.68 -9.01 2.88
C PRO A 376 5.72 -8.58 3.99
N HIS A 377 5.87 -7.35 4.48
CA HIS A 377 5.08 -6.80 5.56
C HIS A 377 4.96 -5.28 5.39
N GLY A 378 3.91 -4.66 5.97
CA GLY A 378 3.73 -3.23 5.80
C GLY A 378 3.46 -2.83 4.35
N ARG A 379 3.98 -1.69 3.92
CA ARG A 379 3.73 -1.16 2.57
C ARG A 379 4.74 -1.69 1.55
N GLY A 380 4.23 -2.04 0.37
CA GLY A 380 5.09 -2.52 -0.71
C GLY A 380 4.40 -2.62 -2.06
N THR A 381 5.21 -2.94 -3.05
CA THR A 381 4.80 -3.18 -4.44
C THR A 381 5.28 -4.56 -4.86
N LEU A 382 4.36 -5.39 -5.30
CA LEU A 382 4.63 -6.72 -5.84
C LEU A 382 4.34 -6.71 -7.35
N LYS A 383 5.33 -7.11 -8.15
CA LYS A 383 5.26 -7.13 -9.62
C LYS A 383 5.54 -8.53 -10.11
N TRP A 384 4.65 -9.09 -10.93
CA TRP A 384 4.83 -10.40 -11.58
C TRP A 384 5.36 -10.26 -13.01
N PRO A 385 6.00 -11.30 -13.56
CA PRO A 385 6.52 -11.28 -14.94
C PRO A 385 5.43 -11.13 -16.00
N ASP A 386 4.21 -11.57 -15.69
CA ASP A 386 3.03 -11.46 -16.57
C ASP A 386 2.43 -10.05 -16.62
N GLY A 387 3.05 -9.09 -15.94
CA GLY A 387 2.62 -7.70 -15.89
C GLY A 387 1.62 -7.38 -14.79
N ARG A 388 1.17 -8.35 -14.00
CA ARG A 388 0.36 -8.06 -12.80
C ARG A 388 1.16 -7.24 -11.80
N HIS A 389 0.49 -6.29 -11.16
CA HIS A 389 1.05 -5.45 -10.10
C HIS A 389 0.12 -5.38 -8.91
N HIS A 390 0.66 -5.45 -7.72
CA HIS A 390 -0.06 -5.13 -6.50
C HIS A 390 0.70 -4.08 -5.71
N VAL A 391 0.04 -2.97 -5.39
CA VAL A 391 0.57 -1.88 -4.57
C VAL A 391 -0.33 -1.72 -3.36
N GLY A 392 0.18 -1.97 -2.17
CA GLY A 392 -0.65 -1.92 -0.97
C GLY A 392 0.06 -2.36 0.28
N GLU A 393 -0.73 -2.77 1.26
CA GLU A 393 -0.26 -3.30 2.52
C GLU A 393 -0.11 -4.83 2.44
N PHE A 394 0.89 -5.34 3.15
CA PHE A 394 1.20 -6.76 3.24
C PHE A 394 1.27 -7.20 4.70
N CYS A 395 0.87 -8.41 4.98
CA CYS A 395 1.01 -9.04 6.28
C CYS A 395 1.45 -10.49 6.12
N GLN A 396 2.59 -10.83 6.71
CA GLN A 396 3.16 -12.20 6.68
C GLN A 396 3.28 -12.78 5.25
N GLY A 397 3.67 -11.96 4.28
CA GLY A 397 3.87 -12.37 2.89
C GLY A 397 2.63 -12.41 2.01
N LEU A 398 1.46 -12.00 2.54
CA LEU A 398 0.20 -11.95 1.82
C LEU A 398 -0.31 -10.50 1.72
N GLU A 399 -1.02 -10.22 0.65
CA GLU A 399 -1.71 -8.95 0.46
C GLU A 399 -2.73 -8.76 1.60
N HIS A 400 -2.70 -7.59 2.23
CA HIS A 400 -3.52 -7.26 3.39
C HIS A 400 -3.85 -5.76 3.40
N GLY A 401 -4.93 -5.38 4.08
CA GLY A 401 -5.31 -3.97 4.12
C GLY A 401 -5.74 -3.42 2.76
N PHE A 402 -5.64 -2.12 2.56
CA PHE A 402 -5.99 -1.50 1.29
C PHE A 402 -4.86 -1.69 0.25
N GLY A 403 -5.24 -2.06 -0.98
CA GLY A 403 -4.30 -2.25 -2.07
C GLY A 403 -4.92 -2.02 -3.44
N ILE A 404 -4.06 -1.68 -4.41
CA ILE A 404 -4.39 -1.55 -5.82
C ILE A 404 -3.75 -2.73 -6.55
N HIS A 405 -4.57 -3.52 -7.21
CA HIS A 405 -4.12 -4.66 -7.99
C HIS A 405 -4.44 -4.45 -9.47
N LEU A 406 -3.42 -4.54 -10.31
CA LEU A 406 -3.53 -4.39 -11.75
C LEU A 406 -3.32 -5.74 -12.42
N VAL A 407 -4.23 -6.12 -13.28
CA VAL A 407 -4.18 -7.36 -14.07
C VAL A 407 -4.17 -7.00 -15.55
N PRO A 408 -3.06 -7.25 -16.29
CA PRO A 408 -3.01 -6.99 -17.72
C PRO A 408 -3.91 -7.97 -18.47
N GLN A 409 -4.57 -7.47 -19.50
CA GLN A 409 -5.36 -8.27 -20.43
C GLN A 409 -4.59 -8.58 -21.72
N ALA A 410 -5.08 -9.53 -22.49
CA ALA A 410 -4.42 -10.00 -23.72
C ALA A 410 -4.28 -8.93 -24.81
N SER A 411 -5.03 -7.84 -24.76
CA SER A 411 -4.85 -6.69 -25.64
C SER A 411 -3.80 -5.76 -25.04
N GLU A 412 -2.77 -5.42 -25.81
CA GLU A 412 -1.73 -4.46 -25.41
C GLU A 412 -2.36 -3.17 -24.87
N ASP A 413 -1.86 -2.70 -23.71
CA ASP A 413 -2.24 -1.48 -23.02
C ASP A 413 -3.59 -1.46 -22.24
N LYS A 414 -4.29 -2.58 -22.06
CA LYS A 414 -5.48 -2.63 -21.20
C LYS A 414 -5.26 -3.45 -19.93
N PHE A 415 -5.74 -2.90 -18.81
CA PHE A 415 -5.63 -3.49 -17.48
C PHE A 415 -6.99 -3.51 -16.78
N ASP A 416 -7.22 -4.56 -15.99
CA ASP A 416 -8.24 -4.50 -14.95
C ASP A 416 -7.59 -3.95 -13.68
N CYS A 417 -8.21 -2.93 -13.09
CA CYS A 417 -7.69 -2.24 -11.90
C CYS A 417 -8.64 -2.46 -10.72
N TYR A 418 -8.15 -3.13 -9.69
CA TYR A 418 -8.88 -3.41 -8.46
C TYR A 418 -8.36 -2.52 -7.33
N LYS A 419 -9.18 -1.63 -6.80
CA LYS A 419 -8.90 -0.75 -5.66
C LYS A 419 -9.76 -1.21 -4.49
N CYS A 420 -9.27 -2.10 -3.66
CA CYS A 420 -10.07 -2.75 -2.62
C CYS A 420 -9.26 -3.16 -1.40
N HIS A 421 -9.96 -3.63 -0.38
CA HIS A 421 -9.32 -4.27 0.77
C HIS A 421 -8.97 -5.73 0.49
N TRP A 422 -7.88 -6.15 1.11
CA TRP A 422 -7.33 -7.49 1.03
C TRP A 422 -7.25 -8.12 2.41
N TRP A 423 -7.60 -9.38 2.50
CA TRP A 423 -7.46 -10.18 3.70
C TRP A 423 -6.79 -11.50 3.37
N LYS A 424 -5.58 -11.71 3.89
CA LYS A 424 -4.79 -12.93 3.65
C LYS A 424 -4.70 -13.34 2.17
N GLY A 425 -4.43 -12.37 1.30
CA GLY A 425 -4.24 -12.60 -0.13
C GLY A 425 -5.52 -12.66 -0.97
N SER A 426 -6.69 -12.41 -0.38
CA SER A 426 -7.98 -12.38 -1.10
C SER A 426 -8.67 -11.04 -0.95
N MET A 427 -9.31 -10.57 -2.01
CA MET A 427 -10.12 -9.35 -1.98
C MET A 427 -11.33 -9.55 -1.07
N CYS A 428 -11.57 -8.60 -0.17
CA CYS A 428 -12.72 -8.60 0.73
C CYS A 428 -13.18 -7.17 1.04
N GLY A 429 -14.43 -7.04 1.50
CA GLY A 429 -14.99 -5.73 1.82
C GLY A 429 -15.34 -4.90 0.58
N TYR A 430 -15.55 -3.61 0.76
CA TYR A 430 -15.92 -2.71 -0.32
C TYR A 430 -14.71 -2.31 -1.16
N GLY A 431 -14.91 -2.17 -2.48
CA GLY A 431 -13.87 -1.77 -3.41
C GLY A 431 -14.42 -1.32 -4.76
N ILE A 432 -13.51 -0.81 -5.58
CA ILE A 432 -13.78 -0.39 -6.97
C ILE A 432 -12.93 -1.24 -7.90
N CYS A 433 -13.55 -1.79 -8.93
CA CYS A 433 -12.87 -2.46 -10.01
C CYS A 433 -13.18 -1.76 -11.33
N GLU A 434 -12.13 -1.31 -12.00
CA GLU A 434 -12.19 -0.76 -13.36
C GLU A 434 -11.73 -1.86 -14.31
N TYR A 435 -12.66 -2.37 -15.13
CA TYR A 435 -12.35 -3.43 -16.07
C TYR A 435 -11.84 -2.89 -17.41
N SER A 436 -11.03 -3.66 -18.06
CA SER A 436 -10.54 -3.38 -19.42
C SER A 436 -11.65 -3.32 -20.49
N THR A 437 -12.84 -3.80 -20.16
CA THR A 437 -14.07 -3.70 -20.96
C THR A 437 -14.72 -2.33 -20.87
N ASP A 438 -14.11 -1.36 -20.20
CA ASP A 438 -14.68 -0.05 -19.89
C ASP A 438 -15.91 -0.12 -18.96
N GLU A 439 -16.01 -1.19 -18.17
CA GLU A 439 -16.98 -1.33 -17.10
C GLU A 439 -16.34 -0.99 -15.76
N VAL A 440 -17.13 -0.43 -14.86
CA VAL A 440 -16.69 -0.12 -13.48
C VAL A 440 -17.63 -0.78 -12.49
N TYR A 441 -17.08 -1.62 -11.63
CA TYR A 441 -17.80 -2.19 -10.51
C TYR A 441 -17.45 -1.46 -9.22
N LYS A 442 -18.45 -1.10 -8.45
CA LYS A 442 -18.32 -0.47 -7.13
C LYS A 442 -19.18 -1.26 -6.15
N GLY A 443 -18.57 -1.97 -5.22
CA GLY A 443 -19.35 -2.82 -4.33
C GLY A 443 -18.47 -3.72 -3.47
N TYR A 444 -19.13 -4.67 -2.82
CA TYR A 444 -18.48 -5.58 -1.91
C TYR A 444 -17.85 -6.78 -2.64
N PHE A 445 -16.75 -7.26 -2.08
CA PHE A 445 -16.05 -8.47 -2.47
C PHE A 445 -15.97 -9.45 -1.31
N TRP A 446 -16.03 -10.73 -1.61
CA TRP A 446 -15.79 -11.83 -0.70
C TRP A 446 -15.01 -12.93 -1.42
N GLU A 447 -13.89 -13.36 -0.82
CA GLU A 447 -13.00 -14.38 -1.43
C GLU A 447 -12.60 -14.05 -2.88
N GLY A 448 -12.40 -12.78 -3.20
CA GLY A 448 -12.02 -12.33 -4.53
C GLY A 448 -13.15 -12.20 -5.54
N LEU A 449 -14.39 -12.50 -5.17
CA LEU A 449 -15.57 -12.43 -6.03
C LEU A 449 -16.50 -11.29 -5.59
N ARG A 450 -17.25 -10.72 -6.56
CA ARG A 450 -18.32 -9.75 -6.26
C ARG A 450 -19.35 -10.41 -5.36
N HIS A 451 -19.65 -9.78 -4.24
CA HIS A 451 -20.57 -10.32 -3.23
C HIS A 451 -21.28 -9.17 -2.50
N GLY A 452 -22.51 -9.42 -2.01
CA GLY A 452 -23.27 -8.37 -1.37
C GLY A 452 -23.76 -7.30 -2.34
N PHE A 453 -23.94 -6.08 -1.88
CA PHE A 453 -24.43 -4.99 -2.74
C PHE A 453 -23.31 -4.39 -3.59
N GLY A 454 -23.62 -4.06 -4.85
CA GLY A 454 -22.68 -3.42 -5.77
C GLY A 454 -23.36 -2.83 -7.00
N VAL A 455 -22.66 -1.87 -7.59
CA VAL A 455 -23.05 -1.20 -8.83
C VAL A 455 -22.04 -1.58 -9.92
N LEU A 456 -22.50 -2.10 -11.01
CA LEU A 456 -21.73 -2.30 -12.24
C LEU A 456 -22.27 -1.32 -13.28
N GLU A 457 -21.42 -0.46 -13.82
CA GLU A 457 -21.79 0.52 -14.84
C GLU A 457 -20.80 0.52 -15.99
N SER A 458 -21.27 0.61 -17.20
CA SER A 458 -20.45 0.78 -18.40
C SER A 458 -20.03 2.25 -18.51
N ALA A 459 -18.79 2.50 -18.98
CA ALA A 459 -18.35 3.87 -19.25
C ALA A 459 -19.22 4.51 -20.35
N PRO A 460 -19.38 5.84 -20.35
CA PRO A 460 -20.22 6.55 -21.33
C PRO A 460 -19.80 6.34 -22.80
N GLN A 461 -18.59 5.86 -23.02
CA GLN A 461 -18.01 5.57 -24.33
C GLN A 461 -18.03 4.08 -24.70
N ALA A 462 -18.53 3.25 -23.79
CA ALA A 462 -18.62 1.82 -24.02
C ALA A 462 -19.62 1.50 -25.15
N PRO A 463 -19.38 0.47 -25.95
CA PRO A 463 -20.30 0.05 -27.02
C PRO A 463 -21.66 -0.39 -26.52
N GLN A 464 -21.80 -0.76 -25.26
CA GLN A 464 -23.05 -1.12 -24.60
C GLN A 464 -23.17 -0.33 -23.29
N LEU A 465 -24.24 0.48 -23.22
CA LEU A 465 -24.58 1.25 -22.03
C LEU A 465 -25.47 0.40 -21.11
N CYS A 466 -24.86 -0.25 -20.15
CA CYS A 466 -25.57 -1.06 -19.16
C CYS A 466 -25.17 -0.62 -17.74
N LYS A 467 -26.19 -0.50 -16.87
CA LYS A 467 -25.95 -0.25 -15.44
C LYS A 467 -26.76 -1.25 -14.62
N TYR A 468 -26.09 -1.97 -13.76
CA TYR A 468 -26.73 -2.82 -12.77
C TYR A 468 -26.45 -2.33 -11.37
N THR A 469 -27.49 -2.19 -10.57
CA THR A 469 -27.41 -1.80 -9.17
C THR A 469 -28.16 -2.83 -8.34
N GLY A 470 -27.47 -3.63 -7.53
CA GLY A 470 -28.14 -4.69 -6.79
C GLY A 470 -27.20 -5.63 -6.05
N HIS A 471 -27.76 -6.75 -5.63
CA HIS A 471 -27.05 -7.78 -4.89
C HIS A 471 -26.29 -8.74 -5.81
N TRP A 472 -25.15 -9.18 -5.31
CA TRP A 472 -24.20 -10.11 -5.97
C TRP A 472 -23.91 -11.28 -5.04
N GLU A 473 -23.84 -12.47 -5.61
CA GLU A 473 -23.46 -13.68 -4.90
C GLU A 473 -22.45 -14.46 -5.74
N ARG A 474 -21.25 -14.66 -5.21
CA ARG A 474 -20.15 -15.38 -5.88
C ARG A 474 -19.89 -14.91 -7.31
N GLY A 475 -19.89 -13.59 -7.53
CA GLY A 475 -19.64 -12.99 -8.82
C GLY A 475 -20.83 -12.83 -9.75
N GLN A 476 -22.01 -13.39 -9.41
CA GLN A 476 -23.23 -13.35 -10.20
C GLN A 476 -24.28 -12.44 -9.58
N ARG A 477 -25.14 -11.83 -10.41
CA ARG A 477 -26.30 -11.06 -9.95
C ARG A 477 -27.29 -12.00 -9.27
N SER A 478 -27.66 -11.69 -8.04
CA SER A 478 -28.54 -12.49 -7.19
C SER A 478 -29.39 -11.58 -6.31
N GLY A 479 -30.56 -12.06 -5.88
CA GLY A 479 -31.44 -11.26 -5.03
C GLY A 479 -32.04 -10.08 -5.77
N TYR A 480 -32.24 -8.96 -5.08
CA TYR A 480 -32.87 -7.78 -5.66
C TYR A 480 -31.86 -6.90 -6.41
N GLY A 481 -32.26 -6.40 -7.59
CA GLY A 481 -31.42 -5.50 -8.39
C GLY A 481 -32.20 -4.75 -9.47
N ILE A 482 -31.56 -3.65 -9.92
CA ILE A 482 -32.02 -2.79 -11.00
C ILE A 482 -31.04 -2.89 -12.14
N GLU A 483 -31.52 -3.17 -13.32
CA GLU A 483 -30.76 -3.12 -14.57
C GLU A 483 -31.29 -2.02 -15.46
N GLU A 484 -30.43 -1.17 -15.95
CA GLU A 484 -30.72 -0.14 -16.96
C GLU A 484 -29.91 -0.50 -18.21
N ASP A 485 -30.61 -0.91 -19.26
CA ASP A 485 -30.03 -1.22 -20.57
C ASP A 485 -30.28 -0.05 -21.51
N GLY A 486 -29.26 0.78 -21.72
CA GLY A 486 -29.33 1.98 -22.56
C GLY A 486 -29.49 1.65 -24.04
N ASP A 487 -29.03 0.49 -24.51
CA ASP A 487 -29.12 0.07 -25.92
C ASP A 487 -30.51 -0.39 -26.29
N ARG A 488 -31.14 -1.11 -25.37
CA ARG A 488 -32.53 -1.57 -25.56
C ARG A 488 -33.56 -0.57 -25.09
N GLY A 489 -33.10 0.44 -24.30
CA GLY A 489 -34.00 1.37 -23.62
C GLY A 489 -34.93 0.67 -22.63
N GLU A 490 -34.47 -0.41 -22.02
CA GLU A 490 -35.17 -1.19 -21.03
C GLU A 490 -34.64 -0.94 -19.63
N ARG A 491 -35.57 -0.92 -18.67
CA ARG A 491 -35.22 -0.90 -17.25
C ARG A 491 -35.94 -2.03 -16.55
N TYR A 492 -35.17 -2.91 -15.92
CA TYR A 492 -35.71 -3.99 -15.10
C TYR A 492 -35.45 -3.71 -13.62
N ILE A 493 -36.46 -3.93 -12.81
CA ILE A 493 -36.46 -3.74 -11.36
C ILE A 493 -37.02 -4.99 -10.73
N GLY A 494 -36.22 -5.81 -10.06
CA GLY A 494 -36.76 -7.07 -9.53
C GLY A 494 -35.71 -8.05 -9.03
N MET A 495 -36.12 -9.28 -8.87
CA MET A 495 -35.31 -10.36 -8.36
C MET A 495 -34.44 -11.00 -9.45
N TRP A 496 -33.24 -11.40 -9.05
CA TRP A 496 -32.21 -12.04 -9.86
C TRP A 496 -31.79 -13.36 -9.26
N GLN A 497 -31.42 -14.30 -10.10
CA GLN A 497 -30.82 -15.57 -9.70
C GLN A 497 -29.81 -16.01 -10.77
N ALA A 498 -28.55 -16.18 -10.39
CA ALA A 498 -27.49 -16.62 -11.30
C ALA A 498 -27.43 -15.83 -12.62
N ASP A 499 -27.36 -14.50 -12.53
CA ASP A 499 -27.36 -13.53 -13.65
C ASP A 499 -28.61 -13.46 -14.49
N GLN A 500 -29.69 -14.15 -14.11
CA GLN A 500 -30.96 -14.17 -14.82
C GLN A 500 -32.07 -13.48 -14.01
N ARG A 501 -32.98 -12.78 -14.70
CA ARG A 501 -34.21 -12.24 -14.09
C ARG A 501 -35.06 -13.39 -13.59
N HIS A 502 -35.37 -13.40 -12.30
CA HIS A 502 -36.11 -14.51 -11.67
C HIS A 502 -37.01 -13.97 -10.56
N GLY A 503 -38.17 -14.58 -10.32
CA GLY A 503 -39.13 -14.12 -9.30
C GLY A 503 -39.89 -12.87 -9.75
N THR A 504 -40.30 -12.03 -8.81
CA THR A 504 -41.09 -10.82 -9.08
C THR A 504 -40.23 -9.67 -9.60
N GLY A 505 -40.75 -8.93 -10.59
CA GLY A 505 -40.05 -7.78 -11.14
C GLY A 505 -40.97 -6.89 -11.98
N VAL A 506 -40.46 -5.71 -12.28
CA VAL A 506 -41.06 -4.70 -13.16
C VAL A 506 -40.09 -4.43 -14.29
N LEU A 507 -40.59 -4.52 -15.52
CA LEU A 507 -39.87 -4.19 -16.74
C LEU A 507 -40.52 -2.97 -17.38
N VAL A 508 -39.73 -1.91 -17.62
CA VAL A 508 -40.20 -0.69 -18.31
C VAL A 508 -39.37 -0.53 -19.58
N THR A 509 -40.01 -0.25 -20.69
CA THR A 509 -39.38 0.02 -21.98
C THR A 509 -39.43 1.51 -22.32
N GLN A 510 -38.55 1.94 -23.21
CA GLN A 510 -38.53 3.33 -23.70
C GLN A 510 -39.87 3.72 -24.41
N ALA A 511 -40.57 2.74 -25.04
CA ALA A 511 -41.87 2.94 -25.67
C ALA A 511 -43.03 3.14 -24.66
N GLY A 512 -42.73 3.07 -23.35
CA GLY A 512 -43.73 3.24 -22.29
C GLY A 512 -44.47 1.97 -21.89
N ILE A 513 -44.11 0.81 -22.43
CA ILE A 513 -44.62 -0.48 -21.98
C ILE A 513 -44.08 -0.74 -20.57
N CYS A 514 -44.99 -1.05 -19.63
CA CYS A 514 -44.59 -1.43 -18.28
C CYS A 514 -45.23 -2.80 -17.95
N TYR A 515 -44.39 -3.79 -17.66
CA TYR A 515 -44.83 -5.09 -17.17
C TYR A 515 -44.41 -5.29 -15.70
N GLN A 516 -45.39 -5.64 -14.90
CA GLN A 516 -45.17 -6.04 -13.48
C GLN A 516 -45.67 -7.48 -13.31
N GLY A 517 -44.76 -8.40 -12.94
CA GLY A 517 -45.14 -9.80 -12.79
C GLY A 517 -43.99 -10.71 -12.40
N THR A 518 -44.10 -11.99 -12.75
CA THR A 518 -43.14 -13.02 -12.40
C THR A 518 -42.25 -13.34 -13.59
N PHE A 519 -40.95 -13.47 -13.31
CA PHE A 519 -39.93 -13.89 -14.27
C PHE A 519 -39.35 -15.25 -13.88
N GLN A 520 -38.99 -16.06 -14.86
CA GLN A 520 -38.27 -17.31 -14.70
C GLN A 520 -37.22 -17.44 -15.80
N ALA A 521 -35.97 -17.45 -15.45
CA ALA A 521 -34.85 -17.51 -16.39
C ALA A 521 -34.99 -16.49 -17.54
N ASP A 522 -35.06 -15.21 -17.23
CA ASP A 522 -35.27 -14.06 -18.14
C ASP A 522 -36.62 -14.03 -18.90
N LYS A 523 -37.51 -14.97 -18.63
CA LYS A 523 -38.78 -15.07 -19.33
C LYS A 523 -39.94 -14.72 -18.40
N ILE A 524 -40.90 -13.98 -18.95
CA ILE A 524 -42.15 -13.62 -18.25
C ILE A 524 -43.01 -14.87 -18.14
N VAL A 525 -43.49 -15.17 -16.96
CA VAL A 525 -44.33 -16.37 -16.71
C VAL A 525 -45.31 -16.10 -15.58
N GLY A 526 -46.58 -16.47 -15.78
CA GLY A 526 -47.56 -16.45 -14.72
C GLY A 526 -48.34 -15.14 -14.58
N PRO A 527 -48.87 -14.84 -13.39
CA PRO A 527 -49.72 -13.68 -13.19
C PRO A 527 -48.92 -12.41 -13.25
N GLY A 528 -49.48 -11.37 -13.88
CA GLY A 528 -48.84 -10.06 -14.01
C GLY A 528 -49.84 -8.99 -14.49
N ILE A 529 -49.31 -7.78 -14.60
CA ILE A 529 -50.00 -6.60 -15.10
C ILE A 529 -49.13 -6.01 -16.20
N LEU A 530 -49.71 -5.73 -17.34
CA LEU A 530 -49.06 -5.10 -18.48
C LEU A 530 -49.76 -3.80 -18.81
N LEU A 531 -49.06 -2.68 -18.76
CA LEU A 531 -49.48 -1.39 -19.30
C LEU A 531 -48.87 -1.29 -20.72
N SER A 532 -49.72 -1.12 -21.71
CA SER A 532 -49.32 -1.00 -23.11
C SER A 532 -49.06 0.48 -23.49
N GLU A 533 -48.44 0.73 -24.66
CA GLU A 533 -48.15 2.07 -25.20
C GLU A 533 -49.38 2.94 -25.38
N ASP A 534 -50.56 2.31 -25.64
CA ASP A 534 -51.83 2.98 -25.79
C ASP A 534 -52.57 3.26 -24.45
N ASP A 535 -51.91 3.13 -23.32
CA ASP A 535 -52.46 3.24 -21.96
C ASP A 535 -53.49 2.12 -21.63
N SER A 536 -53.59 1.05 -22.43
CA SER A 536 -54.42 -0.11 -22.10
C SER A 536 -53.72 -0.94 -21.01
N LEU A 537 -54.47 -1.34 -19.97
CA LEU A 537 -53.97 -2.13 -18.84
C LEU A 537 -54.50 -3.56 -18.97
N TYR A 538 -53.60 -4.52 -19.01
CA TYR A 538 -53.87 -5.97 -19.07
C TYR A 538 -53.51 -6.60 -17.72
N GLU A 539 -54.46 -7.26 -17.10
CA GLU A 539 -54.29 -7.97 -15.83
C GLU A 539 -54.63 -9.45 -16.03
N GLY A 540 -53.72 -10.35 -15.66
CA GLY A 540 -53.94 -11.79 -15.82
C GLY A 540 -52.69 -12.62 -15.87
N THR A 541 -52.79 -13.81 -16.47
CA THR A 541 -51.64 -14.73 -16.63
C THR A 541 -51.01 -14.56 -18.00
N PHE A 542 -49.71 -14.32 -18.00
CA PHE A 542 -48.93 -14.11 -19.22
C PHE A 542 -48.08 -15.35 -19.57
N THR A 543 -47.91 -15.57 -20.86
CA THR A 543 -46.97 -16.55 -21.41
C THR A 543 -45.60 -15.88 -21.64
N ARG A 544 -44.62 -16.73 -22.00
CA ARG A 544 -43.24 -16.28 -22.34
C ARG A 544 -43.17 -15.27 -23.49
N HIS A 545 -44.26 -15.09 -24.25
CA HIS A 545 -44.38 -14.21 -25.41
C HIS A 545 -45.22 -12.96 -25.10
N LEU A 546 -45.40 -12.58 -23.83
CA LEU A 546 -46.23 -11.46 -23.41
C LEU A 546 -47.71 -11.58 -23.86
N THR A 547 -48.18 -12.80 -24.10
CA THR A 547 -49.59 -13.03 -24.45
C THR A 547 -50.40 -13.38 -23.21
N LEU A 548 -51.50 -12.70 -23.01
CA LEU A 548 -52.47 -12.99 -21.94
C LEU A 548 -53.20 -14.31 -22.19
N VAL A 549 -53.27 -15.19 -21.21
CA VAL A 549 -53.86 -16.51 -21.29
C VAL A 549 -54.70 -16.80 -20.05
N GLY A 550 -55.82 -17.51 -20.23
CA GLY A 550 -56.72 -17.84 -19.14
C GLY A 550 -57.57 -16.64 -18.67
N LYS A 551 -57.96 -16.63 -17.42
CA LYS A 551 -58.76 -15.54 -16.85
C LYS A 551 -57.96 -14.26 -16.73
N GLY A 552 -58.53 -13.15 -17.21
CA GLY A 552 -57.88 -11.87 -17.16
C GLY A 552 -58.87 -10.71 -17.35
N LYS A 553 -58.31 -9.47 -17.26
CA LYS A 553 -59.06 -8.24 -17.43
C LYS A 553 -58.23 -7.26 -18.27
N VAL A 554 -58.91 -6.60 -19.19
CA VAL A 554 -58.33 -5.50 -19.96
C VAL A 554 -59.11 -4.21 -19.63
N THR A 555 -58.39 -3.18 -19.25
CA THR A 555 -58.95 -1.82 -19.04
C THR A 555 -58.44 -0.94 -20.15
N PHE A 556 -59.32 -0.43 -20.98
CA PHE A 556 -58.98 0.46 -22.08
C PHE A 556 -58.82 1.94 -21.60
N PRO A 557 -58.14 2.81 -22.35
CA PRO A 557 -57.93 4.20 -21.98
C PRO A 557 -59.21 5.01 -21.79
N ASN A 558 -60.29 4.59 -22.47
CA ASN A 558 -61.62 5.20 -22.31
C ASN A 558 -62.39 4.75 -21.04
N GLY A 559 -61.79 3.91 -20.21
CA GLY A 559 -62.38 3.38 -19.00
C GLY A 559 -63.22 2.11 -19.21
N PHE A 560 -63.42 1.63 -20.44
CA PHE A 560 -64.09 0.38 -20.68
C PHE A 560 -63.24 -0.78 -20.14
N THR A 561 -63.92 -1.81 -19.62
CA THR A 561 -63.23 -2.99 -19.12
C THR A 561 -63.75 -4.25 -19.80
N LEU A 562 -62.86 -5.14 -20.19
CA LEU A 562 -63.14 -6.44 -20.75
C LEU A 562 -62.61 -7.53 -19.82
N GLU A 563 -63.50 -8.23 -19.16
CA GLU A 563 -63.15 -9.31 -18.23
C GLU A 563 -63.64 -10.63 -18.77
N GLY A 564 -62.74 -11.62 -18.81
CA GLY A 564 -63.06 -12.90 -19.41
C GLY A 564 -61.90 -13.90 -19.47
N SER A 565 -62.02 -14.84 -20.40
CA SER A 565 -60.98 -15.83 -20.62
C SER A 565 -60.26 -15.48 -21.94
N PHE A 566 -58.96 -15.36 -21.87
CA PHE A 566 -58.05 -14.98 -22.94
C PHE A 566 -57.28 -16.18 -23.46
N GLY A 567 -57.02 -16.24 -24.74
CA GLY A 567 -56.23 -17.27 -25.36
C GLY A 567 -55.68 -16.87 -26.71
N SER A 568 -54.54 -17.46 -27.10
CA SER A 568 -54.04 -17.36 -28.47
C SER A 568 -54.62 -18.48 -29.32
N GLY A 569 -55.60 -18.16 -30.13
CA GLY A 569 -56.11 -19.10 -31.19
C GLY A 569 -55.07 -19.27 -32.30
N ALA A 570 -55.25 -20.27 -33.13
CA ALA A 570 -54.42 -20.57 -34.32
C ALA A 570 -54.41 -19.46 -35.40
N GLY A 571 -55.08 -18.31 -35.13
CA GLY A 571 -55.13 -17.12 -35.93
C GLY A 571 -54.32 -15.98 -35.31
N ARG A 572 -54.06 -14.92 -36.08
CA ARG A 572 -53.36 -13.72 -35.61
C ARG A 572 -54.26 -12.93 -34.65
N GLY A 573 -53.82 -12.70 -33.41
CA GLY A 573 -54.47 -11.83 -32.43
C GLY A 573 -54.82 -12.51 -31.11
N LEU A 574 -55.26 -11.70 -30.15
CA LEU A 574 -55.76 -12.11 -28.87
C LEU A 574 -57.26 -12.44 -28.96
N HIS A 575 -57.63 -13.68 -28.66
CA HIS A 575 -59.03 -14.10 -28.60
C HIS A 575 -59.51 -14.05 -27.15
N THR A 576 -60.70 -13.44 -26.96
CA THR A 576 -61.30 -13.37 -25.63
C THR A 576 -62.77 -13.76 -25.69
N GLN A 577 -63.22 -14.42 -24.64
CA GLN A 577 -64.61 -14.70 -24.39
C GLN A 577 -64.95 -14.18 -22.99
N GLY A 578 -65.66 -13.07 -22.89
CA GLY A 578 -65.92 -12.40 -21.65
C GLY A 578 -67.00 -11.32 -21.75
N VAL A 579 -67.06 -10.51 -20.70
CA VAL A 579 -68.02 -9.41 -20.60
C VAL A 579 -67.25 -8.08 -20.81
N LEU A 580 -67.74 -7.31 -21.80
CA LEU A 580 -67.27 -5.93 -22.01
C LEU A 580 -68.20 -4.97 -21.24
N ASP A 581 -67.67 -4.34 -20.22
CA ASP A 581 -68.36 -3.29 -19.47
C ASP A 581 -68.05 -1.92 -20.08
N THR A 582 -69.06 -1.30 -20.61
CA THR A 582 -68.97 0.03 -21.23
C THR A 582 -69.52 1.15 -20.35
N ALA A 583 -69.93 0.82 -19.11
CA ALA A 583 -70.43 1.82 -18.13
C ALA A 583 -69.22 2.58 -17.54
N ALA A 584 -68.52 3.34 -18.35
CA ALA A 584 -67.50 4.26 -17.86
C ALA A 584 -68.19 5.39 -17.11
N LEU A 585 -67.96 5.49 -15.80
CA LEU A 585 -68.25 6.71 -15.05
C LEU A 585 -67.44 7.88 -15.65
N PRO A 586 -68.07 9.08 -15.91
CA PRO A 586 -67.32 10.19 -16.36
C PRO A 586 -66.15 10.44 -15.36
N PRO A 587 -64.93 10.68 -15.84
CA PRO A 587 -63.80 10.86 -14.93
C PRO A 587 -64.09 12.05 -14.01
N ASP A 588 -64.11 11.80 -12.73
CA ASP A 588 -64.12 12.83 -11.71
C ASP A 588 -62.94 13.76 -12.02
N PRO A 589 -63.15 15.06 -12.32
CA PRO A 589 -62.08 15.99 -12.60
C PRO A 589 -61.06 16.14 -11.49
N SER A 590 -61.35 15.63 -10.30
CA SER A 590 -60.38 15.49 -9.20
C SER A 590 -59.54 14.21 -9.27
N SER A 591 -59.91 13.24 -10.08
CA SER A 591 -59.21 11.94 -10.19
C SER A 591 -58.25 11.84 -11.38
N THR A 592 -58.02 12.91 -12.11
CA THR A 592 -56.93 13.02 -13.12
C THR A 592 -55.51 13.04 -12.52
N ARG A 593 -55.35 12.62 -11.29
CA ARG A 593 -54.08 12.07 -10.85
C ARG A 593 -53.94 10.73 -11.56
N ARG A 594 -53.22 10.73 -12.69
CA ARG A 594 -52.68 9.51 -13.30
C ARG A 594 -52.28 8.61 -12.15
N ARG A 595 -52.80 7.38 -12.10
CA ARG A 595 -52.30 6.33 -11.24
C ARG A 595 -50.86 6.08 -11.67
N GLN A 596 -49.94 6.89 -11.18
CA GLN A 596 -48.53 6.60 -11.31
C GLN A 596 -48.28 5.34 -10.51
N LEU A 597 -47.86 4.28 -11.18
CA LEU A 597 -47.29 3.12 -10.50
C LEU A 597 -46.31 3.61 -9.45
N GLY A 598 -46.57 3.26 -8.19
CA GLY A 598 -45.67 3.67 -7.06
C GLY A 598 -46.17 4.80 -6.15
N LEU A 599 -47.28 5.51 -6.45
CA LEU A 599 -47.84 6.54 -5.61
C LEU A 599 -49.04 6.10 -4.74
N GLY A 600 -48.95 4.94 -4.17
CA GLY A 600 -49.78 4.52 -3.04
C GLY A 600 -48.92 4.23 -1.85
N ALA A 601 -48.07 5.17 -1.46
CA ALA A 601 -47.36 5.04 -0.20
C ALA A 601 -48.39 5.01 0.92
N PHE A 602 -48.55 3.87 1.58
CA PHE A 602 -49.19 3.84 2.90
C PHE A 602 -48.65 4.97 3.75
N PRO A 603 -49.50 5.62 4.58
CA PRO A 603 -48.98 6.59 5.55
C PRO A 603 -47.80 5.94 6.28
N MET A 604 -46.64 6.61 6.30
CA MET A 604 -45.38 6.06 6.83
C MET A 604 -45.54 5.50 8.24
N GLU A 605 -46.32 6.19 9.08
CA GLU A 605 -46.59 5.77 10.44
C GLU A 605 -47.23 4.38 10.53
N SER A 606 -48.17 4.02 9.65
CA SER A 606 -48.82 2.71 9.69
C SER A 606 -47.91 1.56 9.30
N ARG A 607 -46.97 1.79 8.43
CA ARG A 607 -45.99 0.79 7.97
C ARG A 607 -45.03 0.41 9.10
N TRP A 608 -44.45 1.39 9.78
CA TRP A 608 -43.53 1.15 10.89
C TRP A 608 -44.25 0.67 12.15
N GLN A 609 -45.48 1.12 12.41
CA GLN A 609 -46.34 0.56 13.47
C GLN A 609 -46.55 -0.94 13.29
N GLY A 610 -46.70 -1.42 12.08
CA GLY A 610 -46.81 -2.85 11.78
C GLY A 610 -45.58 -3.67 12.15
N VAL A 611 -44.41 -3.02 12.19
CA VAL A 611 -43.14 -3.65 12.60
C VAL A 611 -42.90 -3.50 14.10
N TYR A 612 -43.04 -2.31 14.64
CA TYR A 612 -42.74 -2.02 16.06
C TYR A 612 -43.85 -2.48 17.03
N GLY A 613 -45.13 -2.42 16.62
CA GLY A 613 -46.25 -2.77 17.49
C GLY A 613 -46.14 -4.17 18.09
N PRO A 614 -45.96 -5.23 17.29
CA PRO A 614 -45.80 -6.58 17.79
C PRO A 614 -44.62 -6.74 18.75
N PHE A 615 -43.49 -6.04 18.49
CA PHE A 615 -42.32 -6.10 19.37
C PHE A 615 -42.61 -5.41 20.72
N GLN A 616 -43.26 -4.24 20.68
CA GLN A 616 -43.65 -3.52 21.90
C GLN A 616 -44.62 -4.34 22.72
N ASP A 617 -45.57 -5.03 22.10
CA ASP A 617 -46.52 -5.92 22.79
C ASP A 617 -45.83 -7.13 23.43
N PHE A 618 -44.83 -7.71 22.75
CA PHE A 618 -43.98 -8.77 23.29
C PHE A 618 -43.22 -8.30 24.54
N VAL A 619 -42.64 -7.11 24.53
CA VAL A 619 -41.93 -6.51 25.67
C VAL A 619 -42.92 -6.20 26.81
N ARG A 620 -44.09 -5.60 26.52
CA ARG A 620 -45.15 -5.32 27.52
C ARG A 620 -45.69 -6.56 28.20
N ALA A 621 -45.74 -7.68 27.46
CA ALA A 621 -46.18 -8.98 28.02
C ALA A 621 -45.08 -9.65 28.88
N GLY A 622 -43.92 -8.98 29.07
CA GLY A 622 -42.84 -9.50 29.89
C GLY A 622 -42.02 -10.60 29.21
N CYS A 623 -41.97 -10.61 27.89
CA CYS A 623 -41.27 -11.59 27.02
C CYS A 623 -41.70 -13.03 27.34
N PRO A 624 -42.97 -13.41 27.21
CA PRO A 624 -43.44 -14.77 27.54
C PRO A 624 -43.05 -15.77 26.49
N GLY A 625 -42.78 -17.01 26.90
CA GLY A 625 -42.74 -18.21 26.03
C GLY A 625 -41.48 -18.47 25.30
N ASP A 626 -41.56 -19.52 24.47
CA ASP A 626 -40.45 -19.94 23.58
C ASP A 626 -40.22 -18.91 22.50
N LEU A 627 -39.00 -18.48 22.29
CA LEU A 627 -38.64 -17.42 21.37
C LEU A 627 -39.17 -17.64 19.94
N GLN A 628 -39.32 -18.90 19.53
CA GLN A 628 -39.82 -19.26 18.21
C GLN A 628 -41.34 -18.99 18.10
N GLU A 629 -42.13 -19.28 19.10
CA GLU A 629 -43.61 -19.08 19.04
C GLU A 629 -43.99 -17.59 19.17
N ALA A 630 -43.35 -16.85 20.08
CA ALA A 630 -43.62 -15.45 20.26
C ALA A 630 -43.22 -14.60 19.04
N LEU A 631 -42.18 -15.01 18.35
CA LEU A 631 -41.70 -14.30 17.17
C LEU A 631 -42.32 -14.78 15.84
N LEU A 632 -43.01 -15.92 15.81
CA LEU A 632 -43.88 -16.34 14.69
C LEU A 632 -45.17 -15.44 14.61
N GLY A 633 -45.57 -14.81 15.69
CA GLY A 633 -46.63 -13.80 15.75
C GLY A 633 -46.31 -12.47 15.07
N PHE A 634 -45.02 -12.22 14.68
CA PHE A 634 -44.60 -11.05 13.90
C PHE A 634 -45.00 -11.21 12.44
N HIS A 635 -46.30 -11.33 12.15
CA HIS A 635 -46.81 -11.25 10.78
C HIS A 635 -47.13 -9.81 10.44
N VAL A 636 -46.44 -9.24 9.49
CA VAL A 636 -46.91 -8.05 8.77
C VAL A 636 -48.20 -8.44 8.09
N GLN A 637 -49.34 -8.00 8.58
CA GLN A 637 -50.63 -8.47 8.11
C GLN A 637 -51.05 -8.01 6.72
N ASN A 638 -50.25 -7.23 5.99
CA ASN A 638 -50.69 -6.62 4.74
C ASN A 638 -49.59 -6.58 3.66
N SER A 639 -49.38 -7.69 2.99
CA SER A 639 -49.33 -7.85 1.54
C SER A 639 -49.04 -9.32 1.19
N ARG A 640 -49.72 -9.85 0.19
CA ARG A 640 -49.46 -11.21 -0.35
C ARG A 640 -47.97 -11.39 -0.81
N GLU A 641 -47.29 -10.34 -1.09
CA GLU A 641 -45.91 -10.34 -1.56
C GLU A 641 -44.87 -10.47 -0.43
N LEU A 642 -45.13 -9.87 0.72
CA LEU A 642 -44.33 -10.09 1.93
C LEU A 642 -44.47 -11.53 2.47
N ARG A 643 -45.62 -12.19 2.26
CA ARG A 643 -45.78 -13.63 2.57
C ARG A 643 -44.85 -14.53 1.72
N LYS A 644 -44.66 -14.21 0.45
CA LYS A 644 -43.75 -14.99 -0.43
C LYS A 644 -42.27 -14.80 -0.03
N SER A 645 -41.88 -13.61 0.38
CA SER A 645 -40.54 -13.36 0.93
C SER A 645 -40.31 -14.10 2.25
N GLN A 646 -41.35 -14.27 3.06
CA GLN A 646 -41.29 -15.09 4.28
C GLN A 646 -41.18 -16.59 4.00
N GLU A 647 -41.85 -17.11 2.95
CA GLU A 647 -41.67 -18.50 2.51
C GLU A 647 -40.25 -18.77 2.04
N TYR A 648 -39.59 -17.82 1.36
CA TYR A 648 -38.18 -17.89 0.99
C TYR A 648 -37.24 -17.91 2.23
N LEU A 649 -37.54 -17.12 3.24
CA LEU A 649 -36.80 -17.09 4.50
C LEU A 649 -37.01 -18.35 5.36
N CYS A 650 -38.13 -19.07 5.16
CA CYS A 650 -38.37 -20.37 5.80
C CYS A 650 -37.69 -21.54 5.10
N CYS A 651 -37.26 -21.40 3.83
CA CYS A 651 -36.52 -22.44 3.10
C CYS A 651 -35.04 -22.50 3.41
N GLU A 652 -34.46 -21.47 4.04
CA GLU A 652 -33.10 -21.53 4.63
C GLU A 652 -33.08 -22.20 6.01
N ARG A 653 -33.87 -23.23 6.23
CA ARG A 653 -33.69 -24.19 7.32
C ARG A 653 -32.49 -25.10 7.01
N THR A 654 -31.32 -24.57 7.06
CA THR A 654 -30.09 -25.37 7.22
C THR A 654 -29.82 -25.50 8.72
N GLN A 655 -29.93 -26.74 9.17
CA GLN A 655 -29.43 -27.38 10.39
C GLN A 655 -29.54 -26.60 11.71
N PRO A 656 -30.06 -27.23 12.76
CA PRO A 656 -29.97 -26.70 14.11
C PRO A 656 -28.51 -26.81 14.55
N GLU A 657 -27.75 -25.70 14.47
CA GLU A 657 -26.58 -25.55 15.32
C GLU A 657 -27.10 -25.46 16.76
N ASP A 658 -26.63 -26.37 17.60
CA ASP A 658 -26.83 -26.42 19.02
C ASP A 658 -26.50 -25.06 19.65
N GLY A 659 -27.50 -24.35 20.16
CA GLY A 659 -27.30 -23.10 20.88
C GLY A 659 -28.46 -22.11 20.84
N VAL A 660 -29.72 -22.55 20.84
CA VAL A 660 -30.84 -21.64 21.14
C VAL A 660 -30.80 -21.31 22.63
N GLY A 661 -30.11 -20.23 22.99
CA GLY A 661 -30.14 -19.70 24.35
C GLY A 661 -31.57 -19.40 24.73
N LYS A 662 -31.99 -19.83 25.89
CA LYS A 662 -33.30 -19.48 26.46
C LYS A 662 -33.36 -17.98 26.55
N ILE A 663 -34.57 -17.39 26.43
CA ILE A 663 -34.77 -15.94 26.59
C ILE A 663 -34.20 -15.41 27.90
N GLU A 664 -34.13 -16.25 28.94
CA GLU A 664 -33.50 -15.98 30.24
C GLU A 664 -31.99 -15.70 30.10
N ASP A 665 -31.28 -16.47 29.32
CA ASP A 665 -29.85 -16.31 29.08
C ASP A 665 -29.55 -14.99 28.33
N ILE A 666 -30.42 -14.62 27.40
CA ILE A 666 -30.34 -13.35 26.66
C ILE A 666 -30.56 -12.16 27.59
N LEU A 667 -31.61 -12.24 28.48
CA LEU A 667 -31.88 -11.20 29.42
C LEU A 667 -30.79 -11.05 30.50
N ASP A 668 -30.12 -12.16 30.86
CA ASP A 668 -28.99 -12.15 31.77
C ASP A 668 -27.75 -11.54 31.17
N ASP A 669 -27.46 -11.83 29.89
CA ASP A 669 -26.37 -11.19 29.14
C ASP A 669 -26.54 -9.66 29.05
N LEU A 670 -27.76 -9.18 28.89
CA LEU A 670 -28.05 -7.74 28.87
C LEU A 670 -27.74 -7.06 30.23
N LEU A 671 -27.86 -7.77 31.32
CA LEU A 671 -27.59 -7.26 32.68
C LEU A 671 -26.07 -7.20 32.98
N LEU A 672 -25.27 -8.05 32.38
CA LEU A 672 -23.83 -8.16 32.63
C LEU A 672 -22.99 -7.10 31.88
N ASN A 673 -23.45 -6.63 30.73
CA ASN A 673 -22.65 -5.82 29.79
C ASN A 673 -23.12 -4.35 29.76
N ARG A 674 -22.87 -3.55 30.83
CA ARG A 674 -23.32 -2.15 30.94
C ARG A 674 -22.25 -1.11 30.60
N GLU A 675 -20.98 -1.48 30.55
CA GLU A 675 -19.91 -0.56 30.13
C GLU A 675 -20.00 -0.26 28.64
N PRO A 676 -19.72 0.96 28.15
CA PRO A 676 -19.94 1.37 26.76
C PRO A 676 -19.29 0.44 25.73
N LYS A 677 -18.07 -0.02 25.96
CA LYS A 677 -17.38 -0.95 25.05
C LYS A 677 -17.95 -2.37 25.07
N ALA A 678 -18.28 -2.88 26.26
CA ALA A 678 -18.91 -4.18 26.44
C ALA A 678 -20.34 -4.17 25.88
N LEU A 679 -21.07 -3.08 26.11
CA LEU A 679 -22.41 -2.85 25.57
C LEU A 679 -22.42 -2.84 24.04
N GLN A 680 -21.48 -2.15 23.41
CA GLN A 680 -21.39 -2.11 21.94
C GLN A 680 -21.12 -3.52 21.36
N GLN A 681 -20.28 -4.31 22.00
CA GLN A 681 -20.04 -5.71 21.59
C GLN A 681 -21.28 -6.58 21.81
N CYS A 682 -21.98 -6.41 22.91
CA CYS A 682 -23.23 -7.11 23.21
C CYS A 682 -24.31 -6.77 22.17
N LEU A 683 -24.52 -5.49 21.87
CA LEU A 683 -25.45 -5.03 20.83
C LEU A 683 -25.08 -5.55 19.45
N ARG A 684 -23.78 -5.56 19.09
CA ARG A 684 -23.30 -6.13 17.82
C ARG A 684 -23.66 -7.62 17.70
N LYS A 685 -23.42 -8.41 18.74
CA LYS A 685 -23.78 -9.83 18.78
C LYS A 685 -25.30 -10.03 18.72
N ALA A 686 -26.06 -9.21 19.44
CA ALA A 686 -27.52 -9.28 19.47
C ALA A 686 -28.13 -8.95 18.11
N LEU A 687 -27.66 -7.88 17.45
CA LEU A 687 -28.16 -7.43 16.15
C LEU A 687 -27.73 -8.35 15.00
N SER A 688 -26.58 -9.00 15.09
CA SER A 688 -26.13 -9.96 14.08
C SER A 688 -26.80 -11.34 14.19
N ASN A 689 -27.37 -11.66 15.35
CA ASN A 689 -27.99 -12.96 15.58
C ASN A 689 -29.48 -12.93 15.16
N ALA A 690 -29.82 -13.64 14.10
CA ALA A 690 -31.18 -13.73 13.58
C ALA A 690 -32.22 -14.34 14.58
N LEU A 691 -31.76 -15.05 15.59
CA LEU A 691 -32.60 -15.65 16.64
C LEU A 691 -32.82 -14.70 17.84
N HIS A 692 -31.97 -13.66 17.97
CA HIS A 692 -32.12 -12.68 19.02
C HIS A 692 -33.30 -11.71 18.70
N PRO A 693 -34.12 -11.29 19.67
CA PRO A 693 -35.24 -10.37 19.41
C PRO A 693 -34.85 -9.10 18.68
N LEU A 694 -33.78 -8.44 19.09
CA LEU A 694 -33.25 -7.23 18.42
C LEU A 694 -32.73 -7.51 17.00
N GLY A 695 -32.05 -8.62 16.77
CA GLY A 695 -31.58 -9.02 15.44
C GLY A 695 -32.74 -9.32 14.49
N LYS A 696 -33.81 -9.95 14.99
CA LYS A 696 -35.02 -10.19 14.23
C LYS A 696 -35.76 -8.89 13.90
N LEU A 697 -35.86 -7.97 14.87
CA LEU A 697 -36.45 -6.65 14.64
C LEU A 697 -35.66 -5.88 13.57
N LEU A 698 -34.32 -5.81 13.67
CA LEU A 698 -33.47 -5.17 12.67
C LEU A 698 -33.67 -5.78 11.28
N ARG A 699 -33.76 -7.11 11.18
CA ARG A 699 -33.99 -7.78 9.91
C ARG A 699 -35.34 -7.42 9.29
N MET A 700 -36.41 -7.30 10.10
CA MET A 700 -37.73 -6.87 9.62
C MET A 700 -37.70 -5.41 9.16
N LEU A 701 -37.03 -4.53 9.90
CA LEU A 701 -36.84 -3.13 9.52
C LEU A 701 -36.08 -3.04 8.20
N MET A 702 -34.98 -3.78 8.06
CA MET A 702 -34.19 -3.85 6.83
C MET A 702 -35.02 -4.28 5.63
N LEU A 703 -35.80 -5.38 5.73
CA LEU A 703 -36.63 -5.88 4.63
C LEU A 703 -37.74 -4.89 4.26
N THR A 704 -38.34 -4.23 5.24
CA THR A 704 -39.37 -3.20 5.01
C THR A 704 -38.76 -1.95 4.36
N PHE A 705 -37.57 -1.54 4.78
CA PHE A 705 -36.84 -0.41 4.20
C PHE A 705 -36.43 -0.71 2.75
N GLN A 706 -35.89 -1.91 2.52
CA GLN A 706 -35.57 -2.38 1.16
C GLN A 706 -36.80 -2.38 0.25
N ALA A 707 -37.92 -2.94 0.71
CA ALA A 707 -39.17 -2.94 -0.06
C ALA A 707 -39.68 -1.52 -0.37
N THR A 708 -39.30 -0.53 0.45
CA THR A 708 -39.75 0.86 0.27
C THR A 708 -38.86 1.63 -0.69
N TYR A 709 -37.55 1.52 -0.52
CA TYR A 709 -36.61 2.39 -1.20
C TYR A 709 -35.83 1.71 -2.32
N ALA A 710 -35.76 0.37 -2.33
CA ALA A 710 -35.14 -0.35 -3.41
C ALA A 710 -35.96 -0.22 -4.69
N GLY A 711 -35.43 0.43 -5.66
CA GLY A 711 -35.89 0.17 -7.01
C GLY A 711 -36.52 1.29 -7.78
N ILE A 712 -36.53 2.52 -7.37
CA ILE A 712 -37.06 3.53 -8.28
C ILE A 712 -36.16 4.77 -8.29
N GLY A 713 -35.43 5.05 -9.38
CA GLY A 713 -34.74 6.31 -9.61
C GLY A 713 -35.70 7.53 -9.59
N ALA A 714 -37.01 7.30 -9.63
CA ALA A 714 -38.02 8.28 -9.34
C ALA A 714 -38.08 8.72 -7.85
N ASN A 715 -37.48 7.92 -6.94
CA ASN A 715 -37.54 8.16 -5.50
C ASN A 715 -36.35 8.95 -4.93
N LYS A 716 -35.48 9.51 -5.77
CA LYS A 716 -34.35 10.32 -5.30
C LYS A 716 -34.77 11.47 -4.36
N HIS A 717 -35.98 12.01 -4.54
CA HIS A 717 -36.56 13.04 -3.68
C HIS A 717 -36.97 12.52 -2.28
N LEU A 718 -36.93 11.22 -2.06
CA LEU A 718 -37.22 10.60 -0.77
C LEU A 718 -35.93 10.36 0.05
N GLN A 719 -34.77 10.80 -0.41
CA GLN A 719 -33.49 10.64 0.27
C GLN A 719 -33.54 11.18 1.72
N GLY A 720 -33.99 12.43 1.91
CA GLY A 720 -34.12 13.02 3.25
C GLY A 720 -35.06 12.23 4.17
N LEU A 721 -36.12 11.66 3.60
CA LEU A 721 -37.06 10.80 4.33
C LEU A 721 -36.39 9.47 4.73
N ALA A 722 -35.70 8.81 3.82
CA ALA A 722 -35.00 7.58 4.11
C ALA A 722 -33.89 7.77 5.18
N GLN A 723 -33.19 8.89 5.12
CA GLN A 723 -32.20 9.29 6.10
C GLN A 723 -32.83 9.43 7.52
N GLU A 724 -33.94 10.13 7.61
CA GLU A 724 -34.63 10.34 8.88
C GLU A 724 -35.17 9.02 9.44
N GLU A 725 -35.70 8.15 8.60
CA GLU A 725 -36.15 6.81 9.00
C GLU A 725 -35.03 5.97 9.58
N VAL A 726 -33.83 5.99 8.98
CA VAL A 726 -32.66 5.23 9.51
C VAL A 726 -32.27 5.74 10.90
N LYS A 727 -32.28 7.06 11.12
CA LYS A 727 -32.05 7.65 12.45
C LYS A 727 -33.14 7.22 13.45
N GLN A 728 -34.40 7.27 13.03
CA GLN A 728 -35.52 6.81 13.84
C GLN A 728 -35.43 5.32 14.18
N HIS A 729 -35.01 4.46 13.22
CA HIS A 729 -34.80 3.04 13.48
C HIS A 729 -33.70 2.80 14.53
N ALA A 730 -32.64 3.58 14.53
CA ALA A 730 -31.62 3.51 15.57
C ALA A 730 -32.17 3.90 16.95
N GLN A 731 -33.00 4.95 17.02
CA GLN A 731 -33.68 5.38 18.27
C GLN A 731 -34.66 4.31 18.79
N GLU A 732 -35.44 3.72 17.91
CA GLU A 732 -36.42 2.68 18.28
C GLU A 732 -35.73 1.37 18.71
N LEU A 733 -34.63 0.99 18.07
CA LEU A 733 -33.82 -0.16 18.47
C LEU A 733 -33.16 0.07 19.84
N TRP A 734 -32.73 1.30 20.12
CA TRP A 734 -32.30 1.67 21.48
C TRP A 734 -33.43 1.58 22.52
N ALA A 735 -34.60 2.07 22.17
CA ALA A 735 -35.80 1.97 23.03
C ALA A 735 -36.19 0.49 23.25
N ALA A 736 -36.12 -0.34 22.19
CA ALA A 736 -36.32 -1.77 22.26
C ALA A 736 -35.32 -2.48 23.19
N TYR A 737 -34.04 -2.15 23.08
CA TYR A 737 -33.00 -2.64 24.00
C TYR A 737 -33.32 -2.27 25.43
N ARG A 738 -33.66 -1.00 25.72
CA ARG A 738 -34.01 -0.53 27.06
C ARG A 738 -35.27 -1.21 27.59
N GLY A 739 -36.25 -1.47 26.71
CA GLY A 739 -37.43 -2.23 27.08
C GLY A 739 -37.10 -3.64 27.55
N LEU A 740 -36.24 -4.35 26.84
CA LEU A 740 -35.75 -5.67 27.22
C LEU A 740 -34.96 -5.63 28.52
N LEU A 741 -34.09 -4.62 28.69
CA LEU A 741 -33.34 -4.41 29.93
C LEU A 741 -34.24 -4.16 31.14
N GLN A 742 -35.31 -3.38 30.98
CA GLN A 742 -36.30 -3.15 32.04
C GLN A 742 -36.99 -4.46 32.45
N VAL A 743 -37.39 -5.30 31.50
CA VAL A 743 -37.98 -6.62 31.79
C VAL A 743 -36.99 -7.49 32.55
N ALA A 744 -35.71 -7.46 32.14
CA ALA A 744 -34.64 -8.21 32.82
C ALA A 744 -34.44 -7.75 34.28
N LEU A 745 -34.43 -6.41 34.53
CA LEU A 745 -34.31 -5.83 35.85
C LEU A 745 -35.51 -6.18 36.73
N GLN A 746 -36.75 -6.07 36.21
CA GLN A 746 -37.98 -6.42 36.91
C GLN A 746 -37.98 -7.91 37.33
N ARG A 747 -37.54 -8.82 36.46
CA ARG A 747 -37.44 -10.25 36.81
C ARG A 747 -36.46 -10.53 37.96
N LYS A 748 -35.39 -9.74 38.10
CA LYS A 748 -34.42 -9.85 39.20
C LYS A 748 -34.76 -8.98 40.44
N GLY A 749 -35.90 -8.30 40.46
CA GLY A 749 -36.32 -7.45 41.59
C GLY A 749 -35.45 -6.21 41.78
N GLN A 750 -34.76 -5.75 40.75
CA GLN A 750 -33.96 -4.54 40.80
C GLN A 750 -34.79 -3.31 40.42
N ALA A 751 -34.41 -2.13 40.96
CA ALA A 751 -35.12 -0.89 40.68
C ALA A 751 -34.96 -0.50 39.19
N PRO A 752 -35.98 0.05 38.55
CA PRO A 752 -35.89 0.54 37.17
C PRO A 752 -34.89 1.67 37.09
N GLU A 753 -34.15 1.72 35.98
CA GLU A 753 -33.23 2.83 35.69
C GLU A 753 -34.00 4.14 35.55
N LYS A 754 -33.41 5.23 36.06
CA LYS A 754 -33.99 6.58 35.90
C LYS A 754 -34.00 6.93 34.39
N GLY A 755 -35.06 7.63 33.98
CA GLY A 755 -35.18 8.13 32.62
C GLY A 755 -33.98 9.00 32.25
N GLU A 756 -33.46 8.81 31.06
CA GLU A 756 -32.40 9.65 30.49
C GLU A 756 -33.01 10.94 29.92
N ASP A 757 -32.24 12.04 30.00
CA ASP A 757 -32.57 13.27 29.26
C ASP A 757 -32.48 13.02 27.74
N VAL A 758 -33.30 13.72 26.96
CA VAL A 758 -33.39 13.55 25.50
C VAL A 758 -32.04 13.72 24.82
N GLU A 759 -31.25 14.73 25.20
CA GLU A 759 -29.90 14.99 24.63
C GLU A 759 -28.94 13.85 24.92
N THR A 760 -28.91 13.29 26.12
CA THR A 760 -28.06 12.15 26.48
C THR A 760 -28.46 10.91 25.73
N ARG A 761 -29.75 10.69 25.50
CA ARG A 761 -30.31 9.59 24.71
C ARG A 761 -29.84 9.67 23.25
N ASP A 762 -30.00 10.83 22.61
CA ASP A 762 -29.62 11.01 21.19
C ASP A 762 -28.14 10.84 20.98
N LEU A 763 -27.27 11.30 21.88
CA LEU A 763 -25.84 11.11 21.85
C LEU A 763 -25.44 9.64 21.95
N GLN A 764 -26.09 8.86 22.82
CA GLN A 764 -25.82 7.43 22.96
C GLN A 764 -26.29 6.64 21.73
N VAL A 765 -27.44 7.00 21.17
CA VAL A 765 -27.94 6.38 19.92
C VAL A 765 -26.96 6.58 18.78
N HIS A 766 -26.47 7.81 18.59
CA HIS A 766 -25.49 8.10 17.54
C HIS A 766 -24.14 7.39 17.75
N ALA A 767 -23.67 7.28 19.00
CA ALA A 767 -22.37 6.70 19.29
C ALA A 767 -22.38 5.16 19.32
N LEU A 768 -23.45 4.53 19.77
CA LEU A 768 -23.47 3.09 20.05
C LEU A 768 -24.33 2.28 19.06
N VAL A 769 -25.46 2.82 18.62
CA VAL A 769 -26.47 2.07 17.85
C VAL A 769 -26.36 2.35 16.37
N LEU A 770 -26.28 3.61 15.98
CA LEU A 770 -26.28 4.01 14.56
C LEU A 770 -25.14 3.33 13.75
N PRO A 771 -23.89 3.23 14.26
CA PRO A 771 -22.82 2.53 13.54
C PRO A 771 -23.08 1.03 13.34
N LEU A 772 -23.90 0.42 14.20
CA LEU A 772 -24.24 -1.01 14.10
C LEU A 772 -25.42 -1.27 13.17
N VAL A 773 -26.29 -0.29 13.03
CA VAL A 773 -27.56 -0.39 12.29
C VAL A 773 -27.41 0.10 10.85
N LEU A 774 -26.64 1.16 10.64
CA LEU A 774 -26.42 1.78 9.34
C LEU A 774 -25.96 0.79 8.23
N PRO A 775 -25.05 -0.17 8.50
CA PRO A 775 -24.66 -1.15 7.46
C PRO A 775 -25.84 -1.93 6.86
N SER A 776 -26.91 -2.14 7.63
CA SER A 776 -28.10 -2.88 7.19
C SER A 776 -28.99 -2.09 6.21
N PHE A 777 -28.86 -0.77 6.19
CA PHE A 777 -29.65 0.14 5.33
C PHE A 777 -28.78 0.88 4.31
N TYR A 778 -27.48 0.74 4.41
CA TYR A 778 -26.52 1.54 3.68
C TYR A 778 -26.69 1.44 2.16
N SER A 779 -26.94 0.25 1.65
CA SER A 779 -27.05 0.00 0.23
C SER A 779 -28.15 0.83 -0.44
N GLU A 780 -29.36 0.80 0.11
CA GLU A 780 -30.53 1.53 -0.40
C GLU A 780 -30.38 3.03 -0.14
N LEU A 781 -29.92 3.38 1.05
CA LEU A 781 -29.72 4.77 1.44
C LEU A 781 -28.65 5.44 0.56
N PHE A 782 -27.48 4.81 0.42
CA PHE A 782 -26.40 5.35 -0.41
C PHE A 782 -26.77 5.46 -1.89
N THR A 783 -27.58 4.52 -2.39
CA THR A 783 -28.11 4.60 -3.75
C THR A 783 -28.96 5.86 -3.96
N LEU A 784 -29.73 6.27 -2.95
CA LEU A 784 -30.50 7.52 -3.03
C LEU A 784 -29.60 8.76 -3.08
N TYR A 785 -28.49 8.76 -2.33
CA TYR A 785 -27.47 9.81 -2.40
C TYR A 785 -26.79 9.84 -3.77
N LEU A 786 -26.45 8.68 -4.33
CA LEU A 786 -25.86 8.58 -5.68
C LEU A 786 -26.79 9.19 -6.74
N LEU A 787 -28.09 8.86 -6.67
CA LEU A 787 -29.08 9.36 -7.62
C LEU A 787 -29.38 10.86 -7.45
N LEU A 788 -29.32 11.35 -6.22
CA LEU A 788 -29.56 12.75 -5.93
C LEU A 788 -28.42 13.62 -6.46
N HIS A 789 -27.17 13.19 -6.26
CA HIS A 789 -25.96 13.93 -6.60
C HIS A 789 -25.33 13.49 -7.94
N GLU A 790 -26.06 12.74 -8.77
CA GLU A 790 -25.56 12.19 -10.04
C GLU A 790 -24.99 13.27 -10.99
N ARG A 791 -25.65 14.43 -11.06
CA ARG A 791 -25.22 15.53 -11.93
C ARG A 791 -23.93 16.19 -11.44
N GLU A 792 -23.87 16.50 -10.17
CA GLU A 792 -22.72 17.12 -9.51
C GLU A 792 -21.52 16.17 -9.53
N ASP A 793 -21.73 14.88 -9.24
CA ASP A 793 -20.69 13.84 -9.31
C ASP A 793 -20.19 13.62 -10.74
N SER A 794 -21.04 13.78 -11.75
CA SER A 794 -20.63 13.72 -13.15
C SER A 794 -19.71 14.91 -13.52
N LEU A 795 -20.04 16.13 -13.09
CA LEU A 795 -19.19 17.30 -13.30
C LEU A 795 -17.84 17.16 -12.55
N TYR A 796 -17.89 16.71 -11.33
CA TYR A 796 -16.70 16.41 -10.52
C TYR A 796 -15.82 15.36 -11.19
N SER A 797 -16.40 14.26 -11.69
CA SER A 797 -15.67 13.20 -12.39
C SER A 797 -14.93 13.70 -13.62
N GLN A 798 -15.56 14.59 -14.42
CA GLN A 798 -14.89 15.26 -15.54
C GLN A 798 -13.68 16.08 -15.09
N GLY A 799 -13.81 16.83 -13.99
CA GLY A 799 -12.71 17.57 -13.38
C GLY A 799 -11.56 16.67 -12.92
N ILE A 800 -11.88 15.57 -12.22
CA ILE A 800 -10.89 14.59 -11.78
C ILE A 800 -10.13 13.96 -12.95
N ILE A 801 -10.83 13.54 -14.00
CA ILE A 801 -10.20 12.98 -15.20
C ILE A 801 -9.23 14.01 -15.81
N ASN A 802 -9.65 15.26 -15.93
CA ASN A 802 -8.79 16.31 -16.46
C ASN A 802 -7.55 16.55 -15.59
N LEU A 803 -7.71 16.69 -14.27
CA LEU A 803 -6.61 16.89 -13.32
C LEU A 803 -5.65 15.69 -13.27
N SER A 804 -6.15 14.48 -13.49
CA SER A 804 -5.33 13.26 -13.49
C SER A 804 -4.35 13.18 -14.66
N LEU A 805 -4.59 13.92 -15.74
CA LEU A 805 -3.70 13.98 -16.91
C LEU A 805 -2.46 14.85 -16.68
N PHE A 806 -2.50 15.74 -15.69
CA PHE A 806 -1.36 16.60 -15.38
C PHE A 806 -0.24 15.81 -14.67
N PRO A 807 1.04 15.99 -15.07
CA PRO A 807 2.18 15.58 -14.26
C PRO A 807 2.18 16.31 -12.91
N ASP A 808 2.71 15.68 -11.84
CA ASP A 808 2.65 16.21 -10.47
C ASP A 808 3.14 17.64 -10.34
N THR A 809 4.28 17.97 -10.93
CA THR A 809 4.84 19.32 -10.92
C THR A 809 3.93 20.36 -11.58
N LYS A 810 3.30 20.00 -12.71
CA LYS A 810 2.37 20.90 -13.40
C LYS A 810 1.05 21.02 -12.67
N LEU A 811 0.58 19.95 -12.03
CA LEU A 811 -0.63 20.01 -11.23
C LEU A 811 -0.44 20.89 -10.00
N LEU A 812 0.66 20.76 -9.28
CA LEU A 812 0.98 21.60 -8.12
C LEU A 812 1.13 23.09 -8.53
N GLU A 813 1.69 23.36 -9.71
CA GLU A 813 1.80 24.72 -10.26
C GLU A 813 0.42 25.25 -10.68
N PHE A 814 -0.40 24.46 -11.31
CA PHE A 814 -1.77 24.82 -11.74
C PHE A 814 -2.69 25.10 -10.54
N LEU A 815 -2.52 24.38 -9.45
CA LEU A 815 -3.26 24.57 -8.20
C LEU A 815 -2.66 25.70 -7.32
N ASP A 816 -1.64 26.40 -7.80
CA ASP A 816 -0.93 27.48 -7.10
C ASP A 816 -0.35 27.08 -5.74
N VAL A 817 0.05 25.80 -5.60
CA VAL A 817 0.72 25.31 -4.39
C VAL A 817 2.08 25.98 -4.27
N GLN A 818 2.37 26.58 -3.14
CA GLN A 818 3.63 27.25 -2.88
C GLN A 818 4.83 26.29 -3.02
N LYS A 819 5.86 26.69 -3.80
CA LYS A 819 7.00 25.82 -4.17
C LYS A 819 7.79 25.25 -2.99
N HIS A 820 7.79 25.95 -1.85
CA HIS A 820 8.49 25.45 -0.65
C HIS A 820 7.76 24.27 0.04
N LEU A 821 6.47 24.06 -0.26
CA LEU A 821 5.67 22.93 0.24
C LEU A 821 5.77 21.67 -0.65
N TRP A 822 6.47 21.78 -1.80
CA TRP A 822 6.56 20.65 -2.73
C TRP A 822 7.48 19.56 -2.22
N PRO A 823 7.08 18.28 -2.18
CA PRO A 823 7.91 17.17 -1.70
C PRO A 823 8.97 16.70 -2.71
N LEU A 824 9.32 17.52 -3.71
CA LEU A 824 10.13 17.14 -4.87
C LEU A 824 11.63 17.53 -4.77
N LYS A 825 12.12 18.00 -3.63
CA LYS A 825 13.49 18.57 -3.52
C LYS A 825 14.63 17.63 -3.91
N ASP A 826 14.45 16.28 -3.91
CA ASP A 826 15.53 15.31 -4.10
C ASP A 826 15.25 14.15 -5.07
N ILE A 827 14.20 14.21 -5.88
CA ILE A 827 13.86 13.12 -6.78
C ILE A 827 14.44 13.36 -8.16
N LYS A 828 15.66 12.89 -8.40
CA LYS A 828 16.14 12.60 -9.76
C LYS A 828 15.36 11.39 -10.29
N LEU A 829 14.23 11.67 -10.95
CA LEU A 829 13.40 10.65 -11.59
C LEU A 829 14.21 9.98 -12.72
N SER A 830 14.52 8.69 -12.55
CA SER A 830 15.03 7.88 -13.65
C SER A 830 13.98 7.75 -14.75
N THR A 831 14.42 7.62 -15.99
CA THR A 831 13.54 7.51 -17.18
C THR A 831 12.53 6.34 -17.06
N ASN A 832 12.88 5.26 -16.36
CA ASN A 832 12.00 4.10 -16.14
C ASN A 832 10.87 4.36 -15.13
N GLN A 833 10.97 5.38 -14.27
CA GLN A 833 9.93 5.74 -13.32
C GLN A 833 8.83 6.62 -13.93
N ARG A 834 9.02 7.16 -15.15
CA ARG A 834 8.01 7.93 -15.88
C ARG A 834 6.86 7.07 -16.40
N TYR A 835 7.04 5.75 -16.49
CA TYR A 835 6.04 4.80 -16.98
C TYR A 835 5.41 3.95 -15.87
N SER A 836 5.69 4.22 -14.61
CA SER A 836 4.98 3.58 -13.50
C SER A 836 3.54 4.07 -13.49
N LEU A 837 2.57 3.14 -13.47
CA LEU A 837 1.14 3.44 -13.32
C LEU A 837 0.83 4.16 -11.99
N VAL A 838 1.69 3.99 -11.00
CA VAL A 838 1.72 4.81 -9.77
C VAL A 838 2.62 6.01 -10.06
N ARG A 839 2.09 7.00 -10.74
CA ARG A 839 2.81 8.23 -11.11
C ARG A 839 3.19 9.09 -9.91
N ASP A 840 2.53 8.89 -8.78
CA ASP A 840 2.44 9.89 -7.74
C ASP A 840 3.17 9.44 -6.49
N LYS A 841 4.45 9.79 -6.39
CA LYS A 841 5.20 9.70 -5.12
C LYS A 841 4.92 10.88 -4.18
N CYS A 842 4.32 11.95 -4.71
CA CYS A 842 3.93 13.11 -3.93
C CYS A 842 2.65 12.81 -3.15
N PHE A 843 2.67 12.98 -1.85
CA PHE A 843 1.51 12.76 -0.97
C PHE A 843 0.83 11.38 -1.13
N LEU A 844 1.60 10.34 -1.51
CA LEU A 844 1.05 9.00 -1.75
C LEU A 844 0.32 8.46 -0.50
N SER A 845 0.91 8.61 0.69
CA SER A 845 0.28 8.16 1.95
C SER A 845 -1.05 8.85 2.23
N ALA A 846 -1.16 10.15 1.95
CA ALA A 846 -2.40 10.89 2.09
C ALA A 846 -3.45 10.44 1.06
N THR A 847 -3.04 10.20 -0.18
CA THR A 847 -3.90 9.70 -1.26
C THR A 847 -4.46 8.31 -0.94
N GLU A 848 -3.61 7.37 -0.50
CA GLU A 848 -4.03 6.03 -0.07
C GLU A 848 -4.92 6.09 1.18
N CYS A 849 -4.65 7.03 2.08
CA CYS A 849 -5.50 7.23 3.25
C CYS A 849 -6.90 7.70 2.84
N LEU A 850 -7.00 8.70 1.95
CA LEU A 850 -8.27 9.23 1.49
C LEU A 850 -9.09 8.18 0.73
N GLN A 851 -8.46 7.32 -0.05
CA GLN A 851 -9.15 6.22 -0.76
C GLN A 851 -9.90 5.27 0.18
N LYS A 852 -9.50 5.19 1.45
CA LYS A 852 -10.17 4.35 2.46
C LYS A 852 -11.57 4.87 2.84
N ILE A 853 -11.93 6.10 2.46
CA ILE A 853 -13.27 6.65 2.74
C ILE A 853 -14.41 5.81 2.12
N ILE A 854 -14.14 5.17 0.98
CA ILE A 854 -15.10 4.30 0.29
C ILE A 854 -15.14 2.87 0.83
N THR A 855 -14.27 2.51 1.75
CA THR A 855 -14.11 1.13 2.26
C THR A 855 -14.79 0.92 3.61
N THR A 856 -15.30 1.97 4.23
CA THR A 856 -16.06 1.90 5.47
C THR A 856 -17.46 2.48 5.28
N VAL A 857 -18.40 1.98 6.04
CA VAL A 857 -19.81 2.41 6.03
C VAL A 857 -20.08 3.39 7.17
N ASP A 858 -19.30 3.28 8.25
CA ASP A 858 -19.48 4.10 9.45
C ASP A 858 -19.02 5.55 9.20
N PRO A 859 -19.89 6.55 9.36
CA PRO A 859 -19.55 7.96 9.21
C PRO A 859 -18.40 8.40 10.12
N GLN A 860 -18.31 7.84 11.33
CA GLN A 860 -17.23 8.15 12.27
C GLN A 860 -15.87 7.66 11.74
N GLU A 861 -15.81 6.43 11.24
CA GLU A 861 -14.58 5.91 10.62
C GLU A 861 -14.19 6.70 9.38
N LYS A 862 -15.18 7.17 8.58
CA LYS A 862 -14.95 8.06 7.43
C LYS A 862 -14.32 9.40 7.87
N LEU A 863 -14.81 9.99 8.95
CA LEU A 863 -14.26 11.22 9.53
C LEU A 863 -12.82 11.01 10.04
N GLU A 864 -12.54 9.89 10.69
CA GLU A 864 -11.18 9.52 11.10
C GLU A 864 -10.24 9.29 9.91
N VAL A 865 -10.75 8.81 8.79
CA VAL A 865 -10.00 8.74 7.52
C VAL A 865 -9.61 10.14 7.05
N LEU A 866 -10.53 11.12 7.13
CA LEU A 866 -10.23 12.50 6.77
C LEU A 866 -9.19 13.12 7.70
N GLU A 867 -9.30 12.91 9.02
CA GLU A 867 -8.32 13.38 9.99
C GLU A 867 -6.93 12.80 9.73
N ARG A 868 -6.85 11.49 9.48
CA ARG A 868 -5.58 10.81 9.11
C ARG A 868 -5.02 11.34 7.79
N THR A 869 -5.88 11.57 6.79
CA THR A 869 -5.46 12.15 5.50
C THR A 869 -4.83 13.52 5.68
N TYR A 870 -5.46 14.37 6.49
CA TYR A 870 -4.91 15.67 6.86
C TYR A 870 -3.57 15.56 7.58
N GLY A 871 -3.47 14.67 8.58
CA GLY A 871 -2.23 14.41 9.31
C GLY A 871 -1.09 13.91 8.40
N GLU A 872 -1.38 13.09 7.40
CA GLU A 872 -0.40 12.63 6.40
C GLU A 872 0.06 13.77 5.47
N ILE A 873 -0.83 14.70 5.11
CA ILE A 873 -0.46 15.91 4.36
C ILE A 873 0.48 16.77 5.21
N GLU A 874 0.12 17.08 6.46
CA GLU A 874 0.96 17.87 7.39
C GLU A 874 2.31 17.22 7.65
N THR A 875 2.33 15.90 7.86
CA THR A 875 3.57 15.12 8.07
C THR A 875 4.48 15.20 6.86
N THR A 876 3.92 15.10 5.65
CA THR A 876 4.69 15.20 4.41
C THR A 876 5.28 16.60 4.24
N VAL A 877 4.50 17.65 4.49
CA VAL A 877 4.95 19.05 4.42
C VAL A 877 6.00 19.35 5.51
N SER A 878 5.77 18.91 6.74
CA SER A 878 6.73 19.09 7.85
C SER A 878 8.07 18.41 7.56
N ARG A 879 8.07 17.24 6.93
CA ARG A 879 9.28 16.54 6.47
C ARG A 879 10.03 17.33 5.41
N VAL A 880 9.33 17.99 4.49
CA VAL A 880 9.92 18.84 3.44
C VAL A 880 10.55 20.11 4.04
N LEU A 881 9.90 20.71 5.03
CA LEU A 881 10.35 21.92 5.70
C LEU A 881 11.41 21.67 6.78
N GLY A 882 11.55 20.41 7.27
CA GLY A 882 12.45 20.04 8.35
C GLY A 882 12.04 20.55 9.74
N GLN A 883 10.80 21.00 9.90
CA GLN A 883 10.21 21.48 11.16
C GLN A 883 8.71 21.20 11.18
N GLU A 884 8.11 21.08 12.36
CA GLU A 884 6.66 20.97 12.48
C GLU A 884 5.99 22.22 11.90
N HIS A 885 5.07 21.99 10.98
CA HIS A 885 4.34 23.05 10.30
C HIS A 885 2.84 22.71 10.27
N LYS A 886 2.02 23.59 10.84
CA LYS A 886 0.56 23.50 10.72
C LYS A 886 0.12 24.26 9.49
N LEU A 887 -0.68 23.62 8.66
CA LEU A 887 -1.16 24.17 7.41
C LEU A 887 -2.34 25.13 7.64
N PRO A 888 -2.23 26.41 7.27
CA PRO A 888 -3.38 27.30 7.18
C PRO A 888 -4.31 26.84 6.04
N MET A 889 -5.58 27.28 6.05
CA MET A 889 -6.58 26.84 5.07
C MET A 889 -6.18 27.17 3.63
N ASP A 890 -5.55 28.32 3.41
CA ASP A 890 -5.10 28.78 2.09
C ASP A 890 -4.05 27.86 1.46
N ASP A 891 -3.21 27.21 2.28
CA ASP A 891 -2.22 26.24 1.83
C ASP A 891 -2.78 24.81 1.80
N LEU A 892 -3.72 24.50 2.70
CA LEU A 892 -4.34 23.18 2.80
C LEU A 892 -5.24 22.86 1.60
N LEU A 893 -6.10 23.82 1.19
CA LEU A 893 -7.09 23.59 0.15
C LEU A 893 -6.47 23.16 -1.20
N PRO A 894 -5.42 23.82 -1.73
CA PRO A 894 -4.75 23.38 -2.95
C PRO A 894 -4.10 21.99 -2.82
N LEU A 895 -3.51 21.67 -1.65
CA LEU A 895 -2.92 20.36 -1.39
C LEU A 895 -3.98 19.27 -1.29
N LEU A 896 -5.11 19.58 -0.68
CA LEU A 896 -6.23 18.65 -0.57
C LEU A 896 -6.86 18.39 -1.95
N ILE A 897 -7.01 19.43 -2.81
CA ILE A 897 -7.44 19.25 -4.21
C ILE A 897 -6.47 18.34 -4.97
N TYR A 898 -5.16 18.51 -4.76
CA TYR A 898 -4.16 17.61 -5.33
C TYR A 898 -4.40 16.15 -4.88
N VAL A 899 -4.53 15.91 -3.56
CA VAL A 899 -4.75 14.57 -3.00
C VAL A 899 -6.06 13.96 -3.50
N VAL A 900 -7.15 14.73 -3.51
CA VAL A 900 -8.47 14.32 -4.02
C VAL A 900 -8.39 13.94 -5.50
N SER A 901 -7.68 14.74 -6.33
CA SER A 901 -7.49 14.44 -7.75
C SER A 901 -6.72 13.14 -7.99
N ARG A 902 -5.79 12.80 -7.11
CA ARG A 902 -5.00 11.56 -7.17
C ARG A 902 -5.73 10.36 -6.57
N ALA A 903 -6.59 10.58 -5.58
CA ALA A 903 -7.43 9.55 -4.98
C ALA A 903 -8.51 9.01 -5.93
N GLN A 904 -8.97 9.82 -6.90
CA GLN A 904 -9.92 9.44 -7.95
C GLN A 904 -11.22 8.80 -7.41
N ILE A 905 -11.76 9.33 -6.33
CA ILE A 905 -13.02 8.86 -5.75
C ILE A 905 -14.15 9.36 -6.62
N GLN A 906 -14.92 8.48 -7.26
CA GLN A 906 -15.88 8.87 -8.31
C GLN A 906 -17.15 9.54 -7.76
N HIS A 907 -17.72 9.07 -6.67
CA HIS A 907 -18.97 9.60 -6.09
C HIS A 907 -18.71 10.32 -4.77
N LEU A 908 -17.73 11.22 -4.80
CA LEU A 908 -17.33 11.94 -3.59
C LEU A 908 -18.44 12.82 -3.02
N GLY A 909 -19.30 13.39 -3.87
CA GLY A 909 -20.45 14.18 -3.44
C GLY A 909 -21.43 13.36 -2.59
N ALA A 910 -21.81 12.18 -3.08
CA ALA A 910 -22.68 11.27 -2.32
C ALA A 910 -22.07 10.89 -0.96
N GLU A 911 -20.76 10.64 -0.91
CA GLU A 911 -20.04 10.34 0.33
C GLU A 911 -20.04 11.52 1.32
N ILE A 912 -19.71 12.73 0.85
CA ILE A 912 -19.68 13.95 1.68
C ILE A 912 -21.04 14.20 2.31
N HIS A 913 -22.10 14.17 1.50
CA HIS A 913 -23.45 14.45 1.99
C HIS A 913 -23.95 13.37 2.94
N LEU A 914 -23.65 12.09 2.67
CA LEU A 914 -23.98 11.01 3.60
C LEU A 914 -23.26 11.20 4.94
N ILE A 915 -21.96 11.52 4.94
CA ILE A 915 -21.18 11.75 6.16
C ILE A 915 -21.79 12.92 6.94
N ARG A 916 -22.06 14.05 6.26
CA ARG A 916 -22.66 15.25 6.88
C ARG A 916 -23.98 14.97 7.55
N ASP A 917 -24.85 14.23 6.87
CA ASP A 917 -26.20 13.94 7.34
C ASP A 917 -26.24 12.90 8.46
N MET A 918 -25.26 11.98 8.50
CA MET A 918 -25.20 10.88 9.49
C MET A 918 -24.16 11.12 10.60
N MET A 919 -23.42 12.20 10.53
CA MET A 919 -22.40 12.58 11.51
C MET A 919 -23.03 12.85 12.88
N ASN A 920 -22.30 12.48 13.94
CA ASN A 920 -22.73 12.77 15.31
C ASN A 920 -22.79 14.31 15.54
N PRO A 921 -23.88 14.86 16.06
CA PRO A 921 -24.02 16.28 16.34
C PRO A 921 -22.90 16.90 17.21
N ILE A 922 -22.25 16.12 18.07
CA ILE A 922 -21.10 16.57 18.87
C ILE A 922 -19.96 17.12 18.00
N HIS A 923 -19.81 16.64 16.78
CA HIS A 923 -18.74 17.04 15.87
C HIS A 923 -19.01 18.34 15.11
N THR A 924 -20.23 18.87 15.20
CA THR A 924 -20.61 20.13 14.55
C THR A 924 -19.83 21.30 15.16
N GLY A 925 -19.18 22.09 14.29
CA GLY A 925 -18.30 23.20 14.69
C GLY A 925 -16.92 22.78 15.22
N GLY A 926 -16.59 21.47 15.20
CA GLY A 926 -15.30 20.93 15.60
C GLY A 926 -14.34 20.66 14.42
N LEU A 927 -13.25 19.95 14.72
CA LEU A 927 -12.24 19.58 13.71
C LEU A 927 -12.84 18.76 12.55
N TYR A 928 -13.70 17.80 12.84
CA TYR A 928 -14.30 16.96 11.81
C TYR A 928 -15.21 17.73 10.87
N ASP A 929 -16.01 18.67 11.39
CA ASP A 929 -16.84 19.55 10.59
C ASP A 929 -16.00 20.48 9.69
N PHE A 930 -14.89 21.00 10.23
CA PHE A 930 -13.92 21.79 9.47
C PHE A 930 -13.31 20.97 8.31
N LEU A 931 -12.85 19.75 8.58
CA LEU A 931 -12.24 18.88 7.57
C LEU A 931 -13.24 18.45 6.49
N LEU A 932 -14.47 18.14 6.89
CA LEU A 932 -15.55 17.80 5.96
C LEU A 932 -15.91 18.99 5.07
N THR A 933 -15.97 20.21 5.65
CA THR A 933 -16.22 21.44 4.90
C THR A 933 -15.09 21.77 3.93
N ALA A 934 -13.83 21.50 4.32
CA ALA A 934 -12.70 21.62 3.44
C ALA A 934 -12.78 20.63 2.25
N LEU A 935 -13.18 19.38 2.50
CA LEU A 935 -13.39 18.40 1.45
C LEU A 935 -14.55 18.77 0.51
N GLU A 936 -15.65 19.29 1.05
CA GLU A 936 -16.78 19.81 0.28
C GLU A 936 -16.37 20.97 -0.61
N SER A 937 -15.58 21.92 -0.07
CA SER A 937 -15.02 23.03 -0.86
C SER A 937 -14.11 22.53 -2.00
N CYS A 938 -13.33 21.46 -1.78
CA CYS A 938 -12.55 20.82 -2.83
C CYS A 938 -13.45 20.22 -3.91
N TYR A 939 -14.49 19.49 -3.49
CA TYR A 939 -15.47 18.89 -4.38
C TYR A 939 -16.16 19.93 -5.28
N GLU A 940 -16.64 21.03 -4.70
CA GLU A 940 -17.24 22.14 -5.45
C GLU A 940 -16.23 22.85 -6.36
N HIS A 941 -14.97 23.00 -5.90
CA HIS A 941 -13.95 23.66 -6.70
C HIS A 941 -13.59 22.85 -7.95
N ILE A 942 -13.52 21.54 -7.86
CA ILE A 942 -13.22 20.64 -8.98
C ILE A 942 -14.34 20.64 -10.03
N GLN A 943 -15.58 20.96 -9.66
CA GLN A 943 -16.71 21.07 -10.59
C GLN A 943 -16.68 22.36 -11.45
N LYS A 944 -15.84 23.34 -11.12
CA LYS A 944 -15.76 24.60 -11.88
C LYS A 944 -15.28 24.38 -13.31
N GLU A 945 -15.69 25.24 -14.21
CA GLU A 945 -15.39 25.15 -15.65
C GLU A 945 -13.90 25.13 -15.93
N ASP A 946 -13.11 25.95 -15.21
CA ASP A 946 -11.66 26.02 -15.34
C ASP A 946 -10.97 24.66 -15.04
N MET A 947 -11.52 23.88 -14.13
CA MET A 947 -10.99 22.55 -13.79
C MET A 947 -11.38 21.47 -14.81
N ARG A 948 -12.47 21.68 -15.56
CA ARG A 948 -13.03 20.70 -16.50
C ARG A 948 -12.57 20.92 -17.94
N LEU A 949 -12.27 22.14 -18.37
CA LEU A 949 -12.11 22.53 -19.78
C LEU A 949 -10.66 22.68 -20.28
N HIS A 950 -9.64 22.51 -19.44
CA HIS A 950 -8.24 22.61 -19.88
C HIS A 950 -7.73 21.37 -20.63
N LEU A 951 -8.59 20.68 -21.36
CA LEU A 951 -8.23 19.71 -22.40
C LEU A 951 -7.97 20.44 -23.73
N LEU A 952 -6.97 21.30 -23.80
CA LEU A 952 -6.39 21.61 -25.09
C LEU A 952 -5.34 20.56 -25.44
N PRO A 953 -5.38 20.00 -26.68
CA PRO A 953 -4.42 19.01 -27.09
C PRO A 953 -3.03 19.67 -27.03
N ILE A 954 -2.15 19.11 -26.20
CA ILE A 954 -0.71 19.31 -26.35
C ILE A 954 -0.40 18.74 -27.73
N ARG A 955 -0.33 19.60 -28.75
CA ARG A 955 0.33 19.30 -30.00
C ARG A 955 1.73 18.85 -29.60
N TRP A 956 1.99 17.58 -29.72
CA TRP A 956 3.35 17.06 -29.76
C TRP A 956 3.99 17.69 -30.99
N ASP A 957 4.75 18.76 -30.79
CA ASP A 957 5.62 19.29 -31.82
C ASP A 957 6.71 18.24 -32.10
N SER A 958 6.42 17.42 -33.11
CA SER A 958 7.35 16.48 -33.71
C SER A 958 8.42 17.20 -34.53
N ARG A 959 9.09 18.19 -33.92
CA ARG A 959 10.25 18.86 -34.52
C ARG A 959 11.27 19.11 -33.44
N GLU A 960 12.06 18.09 -33.19
CA GLU A 960 13.44 18.18 -32.74
C GLU A 960 14.05 16.78 -32.71
N HIS A 961 14.37 16.27 -33.89
CA HIS A 961 15.49 15.37 -34.15
C HIS A 961 15.66 15.31 -35.67
N SER A 962 16.45 16.25 -36.19
CA SER A 962 17.27 16.10 -37.38
C SER A 962 18.72 16.22 -36.93
#